data_66deed4236a949419bf7667c6eabf3df
#
_entry.id   66deed4236a949419bf7667c6eabf3df
#
_cell.length_a   1.000
_cell.length_b   1.000
_cell.length_c   1.000
_cell.angle_alpha   90.00
_cell.angle_beta   90.00
_cell.angle_gamma   90.00
#
_symmetry.space_group_name_H-M   'P 1'
#
loop_
_entity.id
_entity.type
_entity.pdbx_description
1 polymer ?
#
loop_
_entity_poly.entity_id
_entity_poly.type
_entity_poly.pdbx_seq_one_letter_code
_entity_poly.pdbx_strand_id
1 'polypeptide(L)'
;MIGETISRYRIIEQLGEGGMGVVYLAEDITLGRQVALKFLTSFGPEYRARFLREARAVSVLSHANIATVFDYGETPEGQPYIVMELIKGEPLSEKLRSGSLPLAEAVRIVSCIAEALGEAHHQGVVHRDIKPSNVIITERDQVKVVDFGLVKQIFKESGETADDRATQAGTRTRSDVIVGTPLYLSPEQATGKTVDRRSDLFALGAVLYECITGQSAFAGGSVIEIGAQVIYVTPPAPSKLNEHVPPELDRITMKALEKKVEARYQSAEELLEDLRSLLPSLQADGFRTRVRSTKSLAPQRTHSASALTTLAETFREPRLSWGTVLIVFIVAVSAMVAVAIWRRPAAYKPTPVALEWYNKGTDYLRNGAFLQASKALEQAVATDPKFALAHARLAEALFELDYADRALNEALIARRLVPNQSQLPEVDALYLEAVTATATRDFPSAIKAYKEIERLSPKDPQVYVDLGRAYEKNDEFKAAIESYVTATSRAPQNPTSYLRVGVLYGDQVDLPTAMASFEKAQALFDALGNYEGQAEVAFQRGALFDKQNKAAQARPHLERALELAKTTGSQYQEVKTMLALGNVTVDEGSASLGRNLIQQAIDKAQANHIDRYVKRGLVDLGNSFLVSGPYAEAEQYYRQSLELAKNQKDYRNAARALLALASVLLRESKIAEATSCLEEARPFYEQAGYRKEAMQRFALWARAKYQLGDYDAALKAYEDQLKVADQLGDSSQALLAHGDIGDTLSGQGRYPEALKHYAESYVIAKSLPSEKNIGLSLTNRANASWSLGHYDEARGYLAEAAKIAEKPEASKNMVAWFHLAGARMALSERNWPQAQAKAQQSLAVAGAGSRNIAIVATHTRGLAQVFSGALRLGLVECQQAVRIARETGEPALLANSLLALAQACLQSGDTAGALKAAIESHEMFSRLGALDHEWIALLIAAHASQSAGHTQDSQDYAARANSLLGDLQQRWGADNYKSYVKRLDIEFYRKWLSGFPLSKP
;
A
#
# COMPACT_ATOMS: atom_id res chain seq x y z
N MET A 1 7.76 23.71 23.88
CA MET A 1 6.92 24.83 23.44
C MET A 1 6.21 25.58 24.58
N ILE A 2 5.74 24.94 25.68
CA ILE A 2 5.11 25.67 26.79
C ILE A 2 6.12 26.60 27.45
N GLY A 3 5.77 27.89 27.64
CA GLY A 3 6.62 28.93 28.13
C GLY A 3 7.44 29.70 27.07
N GLU A 4 7.52 29.20 25.87
CA GLU A 4 8.20 29.85 24.75
C GLU A 4 7.34 30.97 24.14
N THR A 5 8.04 31.94 23.53
CA THR A 5 7.35 33.06 22.82
C THR A 5 7.65 32.94 21.34
N ILE A 6 6.60 32.76 20.54
CA ILE A 6 6.67 32.68 19.09
C ILE A 6 6.09 33.99 18.51
N SER A 7 6.94 34.78 17.87
CA SER A 7 6.63 36.14 17.47
C SER A 7 6.19 36.99 18.71
N ARG A 8 4.93 37.34 18.81
CA ARG A 8 4.33 38.07 19.96
C ARG A 8 3.41 37.19 20.82
N TYR A 9 3.37 35.87 20.60
CA TYR A 9 2.47 34.96 21.26
C TYR A 9 3.23 34.09 22.25
N ARG A 10 2.99 34.27 23.55
CA ARG A 10 3.56 33.46 24.63
C ARG A 10 2.69 32.24 24.88
N ILE A 11 3.23 31.02 24.68
CA ILE A 11 2.51 29.75 24.84
C ILE A 11 2.32 29.49 26.35
N ILE A 12 1.06 29.24 26.75
CA ILE A 12 0.68 29.03 28.16
C ILE A 12 0.48 27.55 28.43
N GLU A 13 -0.40 26.87 27.66
CA GLU A 13 -0.73 25.46 27.85
C GLU A 13 -1.20 24.83 26.54
N GLN A 14 -1.21 23.50 26.47
CA GLN A 14 -1.73 22.75 25.34
C GLN A 14 -3.23 22.54 25.51
N LEU A 15 -4.04 23.02 24.55
CA LEU A 15 -5.49 22.85 24.54
C LEU A 15 -5.93 21.55 23.90
N GLY A 16 -5.17 21.03 22.94
CA GLY A 16 -5.50 19.79 22.26
C GLY A 16 -4.46 19.39 21.22
N GLU A 17 -4.48 18.10 20.87
CA GLU A 17 -3.65 17.52 19.83
C GLU A 17 -4.52 16.66 18.93
N GLY A 18 -4.35 16.78 17.62
CA GLY A 18 -5.10 16.02 16.63
C GLY A 18 -4.26 15.69 15.40
N GLY A 19 -4.80 14.90 14.52
CA GLY A 19 -4.08 14.45 13.31
C GLY A 19 -3.57 15.54 12.37
N MET A 20 -4.00 16.80 12.56
CA MET A 20 -3.60 17.95 11.74
C MET A 20 -2.70 18.96 12.46
N GLY A 21 -2.46 18.77 13.75
CA GLY A 21 -1.63 19.70 14.51
C GLY A 21 -1.94 19.75 15.99
N VAL A 22 -1.19 20.58 16.69
CA VAL A 22 -1.34 20.82 18.12
C VAL A 22 -1.84 22.25 18.33
N VAL A 23 -2.83 22.41 19.20
CA VAL A 23 -3.42 23.71 19.55
C VAL A 23 -3.00 24.08 20.96
N TYR A 24 -2.47 25.29 21.11
CA TYR A 24 -2.05 25.84 22.38
C TYR A 24 -2.87 27.06 22.75
N LEU A 25 -3.11 27.25 24.04
CA LEU A 25 -3.48 28.54 24.60
C LEU A 25 -2.23 29.41 24.61
N ALA A 26 -2.33 30.58 24.02
CA ALA A 26 -1.28 31.59 24.05
C ALA A 26 -1.79 32.97 24.43
N GLU A 27 -0.89 33.82 24.93
CA GLU A 27 -1.17 35.21 25.19
C GLU A 27 -0.49 36.10 24.13
N ASP A 28 -1.26 36.91 23.43
CA ASP A 28 -0.71 38.00 22.64
C ASP A 28 -0.16 39.09 23.58
N ILE A 29 1.14 39.11 23.78
CA ILE A 29 1.80 40.01 24.72
C ILE A 29 1.69 41.49 24.31
N THR A 30 1.37 41.77 23.04
CA THR A 30 1.20 43.15 22.55
C THR A 30 -0.21 43.66 22.83
N LEU A 31 -1.23 42.80 22.73
CA LEU A 31 -2.63 43.20 22.92
C LEU A 31 -3.20 42.77 24.27
N GLY A 32 -2.47 41.97 25.05
CA GLY A 32 -2.90 41.51 26.38
C GLY A 32 -4.13 40.59 26.33
N ARG A 33 -4.31 39.81 25.26
CA ARG A 33 -5.45 38.92 25.11
C ARG A 33 -5.03 37.46 24.90
N GLN A 34 -5.88 36.55 25.35
CA GLN A 34 -5.71 35.12 25.10
C GLN A 34 -6.17 34.76 23.69
N VAL A 35 -5.43 33.86 23.04
CA VAL A 35 -5.66 33.35 21.69
C VAL A 35 -5.44 31.86 21.62
N ALA A 36 -6.03 31.18 20.64
CA ALA A 36 -5.70 29.81 20.31
C ALA A 36 -4.63 29.80 19.20
N LEU A 37 -3.51 29.12 19.44
CA LEU A 37 -2.37 29.05 18.53
C LEU A 37 -2.25 27.62 18.03
N LYS A 38 -2.54 27.37 16.75
CA LYS A 38 -2.53 26.04 16.12
C LYS A 38 -1.29 25.87 15.26
N PHE A 39 -0.45 24.87 15.60
CA PHE A 39 0.71 24.46 14.81
C PHE A 39 0.37 23.26 13.95
N LEU A 40 0.85 23.26 12.72
CA LEU A 40 0.72 22.11 11.83
C LEU A 40 1.89 21.14 12.01
N THR A 41 1.61 19.84 11.96
CA THR A 41 2.60 18.77 12.19
C THR A 41 3.36 18.33 10.93
N SER A 42 2.95 18.78 9.74
CA SER A 42 3.51 18.33 8.46
C SER A 42 3.71 19.49 7.49
N PHE A 43 4.96 19.70 7.03
CA PHE A 43 5.28 20.83 6.17
C PHE A 43 6.46 20.56 5.24
N GLY A 44 6.15 20.57 3.93
CA GLY A 44 7.13 20.72 2.85
C GLY A 44 7.00 22.12 2.23
N PRO A 45 7.97 22.57 1.40
CA PRO A 45 7.97 23.93 0.82
C PRO A 45 6.71 24.25 0.00
N GLU A 46 6.16 23.27 -0.71
CA GLU A 46 4.92 23.44 -1.49
C GLU A 46 3.67 23.58 -0.60
N TYR A 47 3.66 22.90 0.55
CA TYR A 47 2.59 22.96 1.53
C TYR A 47 2.51 24.32 2.21
N ARG A 48 3.67 24.94 2.49
CA ARG A 48 3.77 26.28 3.08
C ARG A 48 3.09 27.35 2.22
N ALA A 49 3.43 27.41 0.93
CA ALA A 49 2.89 28.43 0.04
C ALA A 49 1.36 28.31 -0.11
N ARG A 50 0.83 27.08 -0.11
CA ARG A 50 -0.63 26.82 -0.17
C ARG A 50 -1.30 27.16 1.15
N PHE A 51 -0.74 26.70 2.28
CA PHE A 51 -1.24 27.00 3.62
C PHE A 51 -1.38 28.50 3.86
N LEU A 52 -0.34 29.28 3.55
CA LEU A 52 -0.38 30.74 3.70
C LEU A 52 -1.45 31.38 2.81
N ARG A 53 -1.70 30.85 1.61
CA ARG A 53 -2.75 31.32 0.71
C ARG A 53 -4.14 31.01 1.28
N GLU A 54 -4.36 29.82 1.82
CA GLU A 54 -5.63 29.41 2.42
C GLU A 54 -5.88 30.12 3.75
N ALA A 55 -4.86 30.24 4.60
CA ALA A 55 -4.95 31.03 5.83
C ALA A 55 -5.36 32.48 5.53
N ARG A 56 -4.81 33.04 4.45
CA ARG A 56 -5.19 34.39 3.98
C ARG A 56 -6.65 34.46 3.51
N ALA A 57 -7.15 33.41 2.81
CA ALA A 57 -8.56 33.40 2.39
C ALA A 57 -9.53 33.29 3.57
N VAL A 58 -9.18 32.50 4.60
CA VAL A 58 -9.99 32.36 5.81
C VAL A 58 -9.90 33.60 6.72
N SER A 59 -8.76 34.30 6.75
CA SER A 59 -8.58 35.50 7.59
C SER A 59 -9.48 36.69 7.19
N VAL A 60 -10.06 36.66 5.98
CA VAL A 60 -11.02 37.69 5.51
C VAL A 60 -12.43 37.43 6.04
N LEU A 61 -12.73 36.18 6.50
CA LEU A 61 -14.06 35.83 6.99
C LEU A 61 -14.34 36.51 8.33
N SER A 62 -15.42 37.32 8.36
CA SER A 62 -15.90 38.00 9.58
C SER A 62 -17.39 37.73 9.75
N HIS A 63 -17.74 36.79 10.63
CA HIS A 63 -19.14 36.43 10.89
C HIS A 63 -19.34 35.99 12.34
N ALA A 64 -20.50 36.26 12.92
CA ALA A 64 -20.81 35.92 14.31
C ALA A 64 -20.63 34.44 14.64
N ASN A 65 -20.89 33.55 13.67
CA ASN A 65 -20.82 32.09 13.82
C ASN A 65 -19.53 31.50 13.25
N ILE A 66 -18.51 32.28 12.89
CA ILE A 66 -17.18 31.82 12.45
C ILE A 66 -16.14 32.23 13.49
N ALA A 67 -15.22 31.34 13.82
CA ALA A 67 -14.05 31.68 14.65
C ALA A 67 -13.12 32.60 13.88
N THR A 68 -12.81 33.77 14.41
CA THR A 68 -11.98 34.76 13.75
C THR A 68 -10.52 34.33 13.72
N VAL A 69 -9.89 34.34 12.55
CA VAL A 69 -8.45 34.20 12.39
C VAL A 69 -7.80 35.57 12.54
N PHE A 70 -6.92 35.71 13.55
CA PHE A 70 -6.29 37.00 13.86
C PHE A 70 -4.95 37.19 13.16
N ASP A 71 -4.21 36.08 12.97
CA ASP A 71 -2.86 36.15 12.42
C ASP A 71 -2.43 34.76 11.93
N TYR A 72 -1.40 34.71 11.11
CA TYR A 72 -0.77 33.47 10.68
C TYR A 72 0.71 33.75 10.38
N GLY A 73 1.56 32.73 10.55
CA GLY A 73 3.00 32.88 10.37
C GLY A 73 3.75 31.57 10.37
N GLU A 74 5.06 31.70 10.51
CA GLU A 74 6.00 30.58 10.62
C GLU A 74 6.94 30.81 11.79
N THR A 75 7.32 29.71 12.47
CA THR A 75 8.39 29.77 13.48
C THR A 75 9.76 29.95 12.79
N PRO A 76 10.82 30.30 13.56
CA PRO A 76 12.17 30.36 12.99
C PRO A 76 12.64 29.07 12.31
N GLU A 77 12.14 27.91 12.78
CA GLU A 77 12.40 26.58 12.22
C GLU A 77 11.52 26.28 10.99
N GLY A 78 10.64 27.21 10.66
CA GLY A 78 9.78 27.12 9.48
C GLY A 78 8.50 26.31 9.69
N GLN A 79 8.05 26.09 10.92
CA GLN A 79 6.78 25.46 11.22
C GLN A 79 5.64 26.47 11.09
N PRO A 80 4.62 26.21 10.24
CA PRO A 80 3.52 27.14 10.07
C PRO A 80 2.54 27.09 11.24
N TYR A 81 1.99 28.25 11.61
CA TYR A 81 1.00 28.39 12.65
C TYR A 81 -0.12 29.38 12.27
N ILE A 82 -1.29 29.20 12.90
CA ILE A 82 -2.44 30.10 12.81
C ILE A 82 -2.80 30.56 14.20
N VAL A 83 -3.13 31.83 14.33
CA VAL A 83 -3.62 32.47 15.55
C VAL A 83 -5.10 32.76 15.38
N MET A 84 -5.93 32.24 16.25
CA MET A 84 -7.37 32.37 16.14
C MET A 84 -8.03 32.73 17.46
N GLU A 85 -9.28 33.10 17.38
CA GLU A 85 -10.15 33.39 18.51
C GLU A 85 -10.18 32.21 19.47
N LEU A 86 -9.88 32.44 20.75
CA LEU A 86 -10.05 31.47 21.81
C LEU A 86 -11.54 31.40 22.17
N ILE A 87 -12.20 30.31 21.84
CA ILE A 87 -13.60 30.08 22.11
C ILE A 87 -13.76 29.28 23.38
N LYS A 88 -14.42 29.83 24.38
CA LYS A 88 -14.79 29.14 25.62
C LYS A 88 -16.18 28.55 25.45
N GLY A 89 -16.27 27.22 25.45
CA GLY A 89 -17.53 26.52 25.24
C GLY A 89 -17.35 25.01 25.13
N GLU A 90 -18.44 24.30 24.87
CA GLU A 90 -18.51 22.87 24.71
C GLU A 90 -18.59 22.50 23.21
N PRO A 91 -17.78 21.56 22.69
CA PRO A 91 -17.96 21.04 21.35
C PRO A 91 -19.32 20.34 21.19
N LEU A 92 -19.98 20.51 20.04
CA LEU A 92 -21.26 19.84 19.74
C LEU A 92 -21.15 18.32 19.83
N SER A 93 -19.97 17.75 19.54
CA SER A 93 -19.71 16.32 19.69
C SER A 93 -19.83 15.82 21.14
N GLU A 94 -19.47 16.63 22.14
CA GLU A 94 -19.63 16.29 23.54
C GLU A 94 -21.12 16.35 23.94
N LYS A 95 -21.80 17.36 23.48
CA LYS A 95 -23.24 17.54 23.74
C LYS A 95 -24.07 16.39 23.15
N LEU A 96 -23.69 15.86 22.00
CA LEU A 96 -24.33 14.71 21.34
C LEU A 96 -24.05 13.35 22.01
N ARG A 97 -23.06 13.25 22.90
CA ARG A 97 -22.85 12.03 23.69
C ARG A 97 -24.03 11.68 24.61
N SER A 98 -24.83 12.67 25.01
CA SER A 98 -26.00 12.45 25.81
C SER A 98 -27.23 11.97 25.03
N GLY A 99 -27.13 11.89 23.68
CA GLY A 99 -28.22 11.50 22.77
C GLY A 99 -28.68 12.63 21.86
N SER A 100 -29.90 12.50 21.30
CA SER A 100 -30.49 13.50 20.43
C SER A 100 -30.80 14.82 21.16
N LEU A 101 -30.67 15.93 20.45
CA LEU A 101 -31.03 17.26 20.96
C LEU A 101 -32.55 17.52 20.81
N PRO A 102 -33.12 18.44 21.61
CA PRO A 102 -34.44 18.99 21.33
C PRO A 102 -34.52 19.53 19.91
N LEU A 103 -35.55 19.21 19.15
CA LEU A 103 -35.63 19.52 17.72
C LEU A 103 -35.44 21.02 17.40
N ALA A 104 -36.05 21.91 18.23
CA ALA A 104 -35.88 23.35 18.05
C ALA A 104 -34.42 23.79 18.28
N GLU A 105 -33.69 23.18 19.20
CA GLU A 105 -32.28 23.45 19.46
C GLU A 105 -31.40 22.90 18.32
N ALA A 106 -31.65 21.69 17.85
CA ALA A 106 -30.95 21.10 16.72
C ALA A 106 -31.08 21.96 15.46
N VAL A 107 -32.32 22.40 15.14
CA VAL A 107 -32.58 23.27 13.98
C VAL A 107 -31.92 24.64 14.16
N ARG A 108 -31.90 25.20 15.36
CA ARG A 108 -31.23 26.47 15.65
C ARG A 108 -29.72 26.37 15.43
N ILE A 109 -29.10 25.33 15.98
CA ILE A 109 -27.64 25.11 15.84
C ILE A 109 -27.27 24.94 14.36
N VAL A 110 -28.00 24.09 13.65
CA VAL A 110 -27.73 23.84 12.22
C VAL A 110 -27.99 25.06 11.36
N SER A 111 -28.99 25.93 11.71
CA SER A 111 -29.22 27.21 11.05
C SER A 111 -28.05 28.16 11.23
N CYS A 112 -27.47 28.26 12.43
CA CYS A 112 -26.27 29.06 12.66
C CYS A 112 -25.05 28.58 11.87
N ILE A 113 -24.90 27.23 11.71
CA ILE A 113 -23.83 26.68 10.87
C ILE A 113 -24.09 26.98 9.39
N ALA A 114 -25.34 26.88 8.92
CA ALA A 114 -25.72 27.25 7.55
C ALA A 114 -25.44 28.74 7.26
N GLU A 115 -25.71 29.67 8.20
CA GLU A 115 -25.35 31.09 8.08
C GLU A 115 -23.83 31.27 7.92
N ALA A 116 -23.02 30.59 8.74
CA ALA A 116 -21.56 30.61 8.66
C ALA A 116 -21.05 30.08 7.32
N LEU A 117 -21.64 28.99 6.82
CA LEU A 117 -21.29 28.42 5.51
C LEU A 117 -21.71 29.34 4.36
N GLY A 118 -22.88 30.02 4.44
CA GLY A 118 -23.32 30.97 3.45
C GLY A 118 -22.32 32.10 3.26
N GLU A 119 -21.87 32.72 4.36
CA GLU A 119 -20.85 33.76 4.32
C GLU A 119 -19.52 33.25 3.70
N ALA A 120 -19.05 32.09 4.14
CA ALA A 120 -17.82 31.52 3.60
C ALA A 120 -17.93 31.20 2.09
N HIS A 121 -19.05 30.64 1.65
CA HIS A 121 -19.33 30.31 0.26
C HIS A 121 -19.42 31.56 -0.64
N HIS A 122 -19.97 32.66 -0.13
CA HIS A 122 -19.99 33.97 -0.82
C HIS A 122 -18.57 34.52 -1.05
N GLN A 123 -17.64 34.26 -0.11
CA GLN A 123 -16.23 34.63 -0.23
C GLN A 123 -15.40 33.57 -1.02
N GLY A 124 -16.05 32.55 -1.60
CA GLY A 124 -15.40 31.51 -2.38
C GLY A 124 -14.66 30.44 -1.52
N VAL A 125 -14.91 30.43 -0.20
CA VAL A 125 -14.28 29.49 0.75
C VAL A 125 -15.21 28.32 1.03
N VAL A 126 -14.75 27.09 0.82
CA VAL A 126 -15.47 25.84 1.16
C VAL A 126 -14.84 25.22 2.40
N HIS A 127 -15.64 24.85 3.40
CA HIS A 127 -15.12 24.36 4.68
C HIS A 127 -14.50 22.96 4.60
N ARG A 128 -15.16 22.02 3.90
CA ARG A 128 -14.68 20.66 3.61
C ARG A 128 -14.51 19.69 4.78
N ASP A 129 -14.71 20.12 6.02
CA ASP A 129 -14.60 19.30 7.24
C ASP A 129 -15.67 19.67 8.29
N ILE A 130 -16.91 19.88 7.87
CA ILE A 130 -18.03 20.10 8.79
C ILE A 130 -18.33 18.82 9.54
N LYS A 131 -18.26 18.90 10.87
CA LYS A 131 -18.54 17.80 11.81
C LYS A 131 -18.78 18.37 13.21
N PRO A 132 -19.44 17.63 14.13
CA PRO A 132 -19.77 18.13 15.47
C PRO A 132 -18.57 18.60 16.30
N SER A 133 -17.39 18.00 16.14
CA SER A 133 -16.17 18.43 16.85
C SER A 133 -15.61 19.78 16.39
N ASN A 134 -16.01 20.25 15.20
CA ASN A 134 -15.62 21.55 14.65
C ASN A 134 -16.69 22.64 14.88
N VAL A 135 -17.65 22.37 15.76
CA VAL A 135 -18.70 23.31 16.16
C VAL A 135 -18.66 23.47 17.68
N ILE A 136 -18.43 24.68 18.16
CA ILE A 136 -18.37 24.98 19.60
C ILE A 136 -19.60 25.80 20.00
N ILE A 137 -20.26 25.39 21.07
CA ILE A 137 -21.39 26.12 21.69
C ILE A 137 -20.83 26.83 22.91
N THR A 138 -20.84 28.17 22.88
CA THR A 138 -20.31 28.95 23.98
C THR A 138 -21.25 28.95 25.18
N GLU A 139 -20.76 29.35 26.36
CA GLU A 139 -21.57 29.51 27.59
C GLU A 139 -22.77 30.47 27.43
N ARG A 140 -22.71 31.35 26.40
CA ARG A 140 -23.81 32.25 26.05
C ARG A 140 -24.71 31.69 24.95
N ASP A 141 -24.64 30.40 24.67
CA ASP A 141 -25.44 29.70 23.67
C ASP A 141 -25.19 30.16 22.21
N GLN A 142 -24.02 30.77 21.94
CA GLN A 142 -23.61 31.13 20.60
C GLN A 142 -22.94 29.96 19.92
N VAL A 143 -23.24 29.72 18.65
CA VAL A 143 -22.64 28.67 17.85
C VAL A 143 -21.44 29.25 17.10
N LYS A 144 -20.28 28.61 17.21
CA LYS A 144 -19.06 29.00 16.49
C LYS A 144 -18.50 27.83 15.70
N VAL A 145 -18.31 28.00 14.41
CA VAL A 145 -17.65 27.04 13.51
C VAL A 145 -16.16 27.33 13.51
N VAL A 146 -15.36 26.30 13.78
CA VAL A 146 -13.89 26.36 13.84
C VAL A 146 -13.28 25.49 12.73
N ASP A 147 -11.98 25.67 12.45
CA ASP A 147 -11.18 24.78 11.59
C ASP A 147 -11.71 24.66 10.15
N PHE A 148 -11.97 25.78 9.49
CA PHE A 148 -12.15 25.81 8.05
C PHE A 148 -10.98 25.08 7.38
N GLY A 149 -11.27 24.06 6.56
CA GLY A 149 -10.41 22.98 6.09
C GLY A 149 -9.10 23.34 5.38
N LEU A 150 -8.26 24.14 6.06
CA LEU A 150 -6.98 24.69 5.64
C LEU A 150 -5.96 23.63 5.15
N VAL A 151 -6.20 22.35 5.44
CA VAL A 151 -5.24 21.28 5.16
C VAL A 151 -5.75 20.25 4.16
N LYS A 152 -7.06 20.09 3.95
CA LYS A 152 -7.61 19.05 3.05
C LYS A 152 -7.49 19.36 1.55
N GLN A 153 -7.25 20.60 1.15
CA GLN A 153 -7.02 20.96 -0.26
C GLN A 153 -5.61 20.64 -0.74
N ILE A 154 -4.68 20.54 0.18
CA ILE A 154 -3.26 20.26 -0.07
C ILE A 154 -3.05 18.90 -0.77
N PHE A 155 -3.99 17.98 -0.63
CA PHE A 155 -3.91 16.61 -1.16
C PHE A 155 -4.63 16.38 -2.51
N LYS A 156 -5.19 17.40 -3.17
CA LYS A 156 -6.08 17.16 -4.32
C LYS A 156 -5.74 17.83 -5.65
N GLU A 157 -4.77 18.72 -5.73
CA GLU A 157 -4.45 19.44 -6.97
C GLU A 157 -3.05 19.14 -7.53
N SER A 158 -2.68 17.85 -7.64
CA SER A 158 -1.57 17.40 -8.48
C SER A 158 -2.06 16.84 -9.83
N GLY A 159 -3.03 17.49 -10.42
CA GLY A 159 -3.59 17.09 -11.70
C GLY A 159 -4.12 18.22 -12.53
N GLU A 160 -3.27 19.20 -12.92
CA GLU A 160 -3.45 19.97 -14.15
C GLU A 160 -2.14 20.67 -14.56
N THR A 161 -1.76 20.33 -15.80
CA THR A 161 -0.91 21.01 -16.80
C THR A 161 0.55 21.28 -16.47
N ALA A 162 1.36 20.61 -17.32
CA ALA A 162 2.73 20.92 -17.61
C ALA A 162 2.92 22.42 -17.92
N ASP A 163 3.76 23.08 -17.20
CA ASP A 163 4.99 23.70 -17.63
C ASP A 163 5.67 24.43 -16.48
N ASP A 164 6.98 24.27 -16.47
CA ASP A 164 8.01 24.99 -15.74
C ASP A 164 8.53 24.48 -14.38
N ARG A 165 9.65 23.77 -14.58
CA ARG A 165 10.94 23.85 -13.86
C ARG A 165 11.04 23.46 -12.40
N ALA A 166 11.68 22.29 -12.34
CA ALA A 166 12.92 21.98 -11.57
C ALA A 166 13.12 22.68 -10.22
N THR A 167 13.28 21.89 -9.25
CA THR A 167 14.38 21.69 -8.32
C THR A 167 13.99 21.53 -6.87
N GLN A 168 14.48 20.45 -6.36
CA GLN A 168 15.00 20.15 -5.02
C GLN A 168 14.06 19.86 -3.86
N ALA A 169 14.18 18.60 -3.52
CA ALA A 169 14.60 18.04 -2.24
C ALA A 169 13.66 18.11 -1.05
N GLY A 170 13.36 16.94 -0.58
CA GLY A 170 13.53 16.69 0.82
C GLY A 170 12.31 16.31 1.64
N THR A 171 12.23 15.02 1.88
CA THR A 171 11.83 14.37 3.14
C THR A 171 10.39 14.46 3.65
N ARG A 172 9.81 13.28 3.68
CA ARG A 172 8.87 12.74 4.69
C ARG A 172 7.62 13.51 4.97
N THR A 173 6.53 12.91 4.60
CA THR A 173 5.39 12.91 5.49
C THR A 173 4.55 11.64 5.44
N ARG A 174 4.23 11.25 6.61
CA ARG A 174 3.30 10.22 7.03
C ARG A 174 1.99 10.27 6.26
N SER A 175 1.55 9.04 5.86
CA SER A 175 0.15 8.62 5.78
C SER A 175 -0.86 9.74 5.53
N ASP A 176 -1.38 9.81 4.31
CA ASP A 176 -2.73 10.28 4.09
C ASP A 176 -3.72 9.26 4.65
N VAL A 177 -3.72 9.18 5.96
CA VAL A 177 -4.90 8.81 6.70
C VAL A 177 -5.94 9.84 6.29
N ILE A 178 -7.15 9.40 5.93
CA ILE A 178 -8.33 10.23 6.05
C ILE A 178 -8.33 10.67 7.51
N VAL A 179 -7.68 11.81 7.80
CA VAL A 179 -7.59 12.38 9.14
C VAL A 179 -8.93 13.03 9.39
N GLY A 180 -9.74 12.36 10.17
CA GLY A 180 -11.09 12.79 10.54
C GLY A 180 -12.05 11.61 10.46
N THR A 181 -13.02 11.60 11.34
CA THR A 181 -14.10 10.62 11.37
C THR A 181 -14.83 10.66 10.03
N PRO A 182 -14.85 9.60 9.22
CA PRO A 182 -15.37 9.62 7.84
C PRO A 182 -16.90 9.76 7.76
N LEU A 183 -17.59 9.83 8.90
CA LEU A 183 -19.04 9.84 9.08
C LEU A 183 -19.75 11.02 8.39
N TYR A 184 -19.03 12.13 8.16
CA TYR A 184 -19.60 13.40 7.63
C TYR A 184 -19.05 13.75 6.24
N LEU A 185 -18.23 12.89 5.63
CA LEU A 185 -17.72 13.10 4.27
C LEU A 185 -18.87 13.08 3.26
N SER A 186 -18.80 13.95 2.27
CA SER A 186 -19.73 13.88 1.14
C SER A 186 -19.33 12.76 0.15
N PRO A 187 -20.24 12.23 -0.67
CA PRO A 187 -19.94 11.23 -1.69
C PRO A 187 -18.82 11.64 -2.64
N GLU A 188 -18.77 12.90 -3.05
CA GLU A 188 -17.70 13.44 -3.90
C GLU A 188 -16.35 13.51 -3.17
N GLN A 189 -16.33 13.83 -1.86
CA GLN A 189 -15.12 13.74 -1.06
C GLN A 189 -14.66 12.30 -0.89
N ALA A 190 -15.57 11.39 -0.57
CA ALA A 190 -15.26 9.97 -0.42
C ALA A 190 -14.80 9.33 -1.75
N THR A 191 -15.25 9.87 -2.91
CA THR A 191 -14.88 9.38 -4.23
C THR A 191 -13.75 10.16 -4.90
N GLY A 192 -13.19 11.18 -4.23
CA GLY A 192 -12.10 11.94 -4.81
C GLY A 192 -12.49 12.88 -5.95
N LYS A 193 -13.78 13.11 -6.21
CA LYS A 193 -14.28 14.06 -7.24
C LYS A 193 -14.07 15.51 -6.83
N THR A 194 -14.30 16.43 -7.76
CA THR A 194 -14.28 17.88 -7.47
C THR A 194 -15.26 18.22 -6.37
N VAL A 195 -14.76 18.93 -5.35
CA VAL A 195 -15.51 19.32 -4.15
C VAL A 195 -15.89 20.77 -4.28
N ASP A 196 -17.19 21.09 -4.21
CA ASP A 196 -17.70 22.45 -4.16
C ASP A 196 -18.50 22.70 -2.87
N ARG A 197 -19.13 23.88 -2.76
CA ARG A 197 -19.94 24.30 -1.60
C ARG A 197 -21.04 23.29 -1.20
N ARG A 198 -21.55 22.49 -2.13
CA ARG A 198 -22.61 21.51 -1.88
C ARG A 198 -22.12 20.28 -1.08
N SER A 199 -20.83 20.10 -1.00
CA SER A 199 -20.22 19.10 -0.12
C SER A 199 -20.37 19.46 1.36
N ASP A 200 -20.24 20.76 1.70
CA ASP A 200 -20.48 21.22 3.07
C ASP A 200 -21.96 21.08 3.46
N LEU A 201 -22.88 21.24 2.50
CA LEU A 201 -24.32 21.05 2.73
C LEU A 201 -24.70 19.60 3.00
N PHE A 202 -24.02 18.65 2.36
CA PHE A 202 -24.16 17.24 2.69
C PHE A 202 -23.66 16.93 4.10
N ALA A 203 -22.47 17.43 4.45
CA ALA A 203 -21.89 17.26 5.78
C ALA A 203 -22.81 17.89 6.86
N LEU A 204 -23.39 19.06 6.59
CA LEU A 204 -24.34 19.71 7.47
C LEU A 204 -25.63 18.88 7.61
N GLY A 205 -26.10 18.23 6.52
CA GLY A 205 -27.21 17.29 6.58
C GLY A 205 -26.92 16.09 7.48
N ALA A 206 -25.68 15.58 7.47
CA ALA A 206 -25.26 14.49 8.37
C ALA A 206 -25.20 14.95 9.84
N VAL A 207 -24.75 16.18 10.10
CA VAL A 207 -24.78 16.77 11.45
C VAL A 207 -26.22 16.97 11.90
N LEU A 208 -27.13 17.48 11.05
CA LEU A 208 -28.55 17.62 11.39
C LEU A 208 -29.16 16.26 11.73
N TYR A 209 -28.90 15.26 10.91
CA TYR A 209 -29.39 13.90 11.15
C TYR A 209 -28.99 13.38 12.52
N GLU A 210 -27.73 13.54 12.90
CA GLU A 210 -27.24 13.11 14.21
C GLU A 210 -27.81 13.95 15.34
N CYS A 211 -27.94 15.26 15.18
CA CYS A 211 -28.57 16.13 16.18
C CYS A 211 -30.00 15.73 16.51
N ILE A 212 -30.81 15.33 15.53
CA ILE A 212 -32.24 15.00 15.71
C ILE A 212 -32.50 13.55 16.04
N THR A 213 -31.58 12.63 15.73
CA THR A 213 -31.75 11.19 15.98
C THR A 213 -30.86 10.64 17.11
N GLY A 214 -29.76 11.33 17.45
CA GLY A 214 -28.72 10.85 18.35
C GLY A 214 -27.86 9.74 17.71
N GLN A 215 -28.00 9.50 16.40
CA GLN A 215 -27.25 8.47 15.67
C GLN A 215 -26.66 9.07 14.41
N SER A 216 -25.45 8.63 14.04
CA SER A 216 -24.83 9.06 12.78
C SER A 216 -25.64 8.56 11.58
N ALA A 217 -25.76 9.42 10.55
CA ALA A 217 -26.44 9.05 9.29
C ALA A 217 -25.77 7.86 8.59
N PHE A 218 -24.45 7.74 8.77
CA PHE A 218 -23.64 6.69 8.18
C PHE A 218 -22.76 6.08 9.28
N ALA A 219 -22.91 4.79 9.55
CA ALA A 219 -22.17 4.09 10.58
C ALA A 219 -21.58 2.79 10.02
N GLY A 220 -20.36 2.46 10.40
CA GLY A 220 -19.69 1.24 9.97
C GLY A 220 -18.51 0.90 10.85
N GLY A 221 -18.08 -0.36 10.83
CA GLY A 221 -16.94 -0.85 11.60
C GLY A 221 -15.56 -0.43 11.03
N SER A 222 -15.54 0.11 9.79
CA SER A 222 -14.30 0.57 9.14
C SER A 222 -14.51 1.85 8.34
N VAL A 223 -13.40 2.59 8.10
CA VAL A 223 -13.40 3.81 7.26
C VAL A 223 -13.94 3.55 5.86
N ILE A 224 -13.61 2.38 5.31
CA ILE A 224 -14.05 1.95 3.97
C ILE A 224 -15.54 1.67 3.95
N GLU A 225 -16.05 1.04 4.98
CA GLU A 225 -17.49 0.76 5.11
C GLU A 225 -18.31 2.04 5.24
N ILE A 226 -17.85 2.99 6.06
CA ILE A 226 -18.47 4.31 6.19
C ILE A 226 -18.42 5.03 4.85
N GLY A 227 -17.29 5.00 4.14
CA GLY A 227 -17.16 5.56 2.79
C GLY A 227 -18.13 4.94 1.80
N ALA A 228 -18.32 3.62 1.81
CA ALA A 228 -19.28 2.93 0.97
C ALA A 228 -20.73 3.33 1.32
N GLN A 229 -21.06 3.46 2.60
CA GLN A 229 -22.38 3.95 3.03
C GLN A 229 -22.63 5.39 2.57
N VAL A 230 -21.65 6.26 2.73
CA VAL A 230 -21.74 7.66 2.27
C VAL A 230 -22.01 7.72 0.76
N ILE A 231 -21.39 6.84 -0.03
CA ILE A 231 -21.51 6.87 -1.50
C ILE A 231 -22.82 6.24 -1.98
N TYR A 232 -23.21 5.09 -1.39
CA TYR A 232 -24.24 4.23 -1.97
C TYR A 232 -25.50 4.07 -1.12
N VAL A 233 -25.45 4.33 0.19
CA VAL A 233 -26.57 4.04 1.08
C VAL A 233 -27.32 5.32 1.46
N THR A 234 -28.63 5.34 1.22
CA THR A 234 -29.53 6.36 1.76
C THR A 234 -29.90 5.98 3.19
N PRO A 235 -29.61 6.82 4.21
CA PRO A 235 -29.98 6.51 5.58
C PRO A 235 -31.51 6.47 5.76
N PRO A 236 -32.03 5.78 6.76
CA PRO A 236 -33.46 5.81 7.07
C PRO A 236 -33.90 7.25 7.39
N ALA A 237 -35.14 7.60 7.06
CA ALA A 237 -35.69 8.90 7.43
C ALA A 237 -35.62 9.10 8.96
N PRO A 238 -35.21 10.26 9.46
CA PRO A 238 -35.04 10.55 10.88
C PRO A 238 -36.27 10.20 11.73
N SER A 239 -37.48 10.39 11.21
CA SER A 239 -38.76 10.01 11.88
C SER A 239 -38.87 8.53 12.19
N LYS A 240 -38.14 7.65 11.51
CA LYS A 240 -38.10 6.21 11.82
C LYS A 240 -37.28 5.87 13.06
N LEU A 241 -36.40 6.77 13.48
CA LEU A 241 -35.56 6.64 14.66
C LEU A 241 -36.02 7.52 15.81
N ASN A 242 -36.62 8.66 15.50
CA ASN A 242 -37.23 9.58 16.49
C ASN A 242 -38.61 10.02 16.01
N GLU A 243 -39.65 9.45 16.57
CA GLU A 243 -41.04 9.67 16.19
C GLU A 243 -41.55 11.13 16.39
N HIS A 244 -40.79 11.94 17.11
CA HIS A 244 -41.07 13.38 17.27
C HIS A 244 -40.65 14.23 16.08
N VAL A 245 -39.88 13.68 15.13
CA VAL A 245 -39.38 14.41 13.94
C VAL A 245 -40.56 14.61 12.96
N PRO A 246 -40.92 15.86 12.65
CA PRO A 246 -42.00 16.14 11.70
C PRO A 246 -41.59 15.79 10.26
N PRO A 247 -42.54 15.44 9.38
CA PRO A 247 -42.27 15.03 8.00
C PRO A 247 -41.47 16.06 7.20
N GLU A 248 -41.63 17.34 7.49
CA GLU A 248 -40.91 18.40 6.82
C GLU A 248 -39.43 18.42 7.20
N LEU A 249 -39.10 18.10 8.46
CA LEU A 249 -37.70 17.98 8.90
C LEU A 249 -37.04 16.71 8.30
N ASP A 250 -37.80 15.65 8.11
CA ASP A 250 -37.37 14.48 7.31
C ASP A 250 -37.01 14.92 5.90
N ARG A 251 -37.89 15.64 5.21
CA ARG A 251 -37.66 16.11 3.85
C ARG A 251 -36.40 16.95 3.75
N ILE A 252 -36.20 17.90 4.66
CA ILE A 252 -35.04 18.79 4.68
C ILE A 252 -33.76 17.98 4.87
N THR A 253 -33.74 17.12 5.87
CA THR A 253 -32.56 16.31 6.20
C THR A 253 -32.21 15.37 5.06
N MET A 254 -33.19 14.67 4.48
CA MET A 254 -32.95 13.72 3.40
C MET A 254 -32.54 14.42 2.09
N LYS A 255 -33.11 15.64 1.79
CA LYS A 255 -32.67 16.44 0.63
C LYS A 255 -31.20 16.87 0.77
N ALA A 256 -30.76 17.23 1.98
CA ALA A 256 -29.35 17.55 2.22
C ALA A 256 -28.43 16.33 2.02
N LEU A 257 -28.92 15.13 2.36
CA LEU A 257 -28.18 13.87 2.24
C LEU A 257 -28.29 13.15 0.88
N GLU A 258 -28.89 13.81 -0.14
CA GLU A 258 -28.99 13.26 -1.49
C GLU A 258 -27.58 12.96 -2.06
N LYS A 259 -27.47 11.80 -2.75
CA LYS A 259 -26.18 11.35 -3.28
C LYS A 259 -25.76 12.12 -4.54
N LYS A 260 -26.75 12.48 -5.37
CA LYS A 260 -26.51 13.29 -6.56
C LYS A 260 -26.43 14.77 -6.16
N VAL A 261 -25.34 15.41 -6.51
CA VAL A 261 -25.06 16.80 -6.15
C VAL A 261 -26.15 17.77 -6.63
N GLU A 262 -26.74 17.48 -7.80
CA GLU A 262 -27.80 18.29 -8.43
C GLU A 262 -29.15 18.17 -7.69
N ALA A 263 -29.36 17.06 -6.95
CA ALA A 263 -30.61 16.83 -6.21
C ALA A 263 -30.58 17.42 -4.78
N ARG A 264 -29.40 17.89 -4.31
CA ARG A 264 -29.23 18.52 -3.00
C ARG A 264 -29.66 19.98 -3.00
N TYR A 265 -29.58 20.60 -1.84
CA TYR A 265 -29.57 22.06 -1.74
C TYR A 265 -28.41 22.64 -2.56
N GLN A 266 -28.65 23.70 -3.34
CA GLN A 266 -27.64 24.29 -4.20
C GLN A 266 -26.87 25.41 -3.50
N SER A 267 -27.42 25.96 -2.40
CA SER A 267 -26.74 26.94 -1.56
C SER A 267 -27.13 26.80 -0.09
N ALA A 268 -26.35 27.39 0.80
CA ALA A 268 -26.60 27.39 2.23
C ALA A 268 -27.85 28.20 2.57
N GLU A 269 -28.15 29.24 1.81
CA GLU A 269 -29.34 30.08 1.96
C GLU A 269 -30.61 29.29 1.70
N GLU A 270 -30.64 28.46 0.66
CA GLU A 270 -31.77 27.58 0.34
C GLU A 270 -32.09 26.61 1.50
N LEU A 271 -31.07 25.99 2.08
CA LEU A 271 -31.23 25.13 3.26
C LEU A 271 -31.69 25.91 4.49
N LEU A 272 -31.10 27.10 4.69
CA LEU A 272 -31.42 27.97 5.82
C LEU A 272 -32.88 28.48 5.78
N GLU A 273 -33.39 28.78 4.60
CA GLU A 273 -34.80 29.22 4.41
C GLU A 273 -35.77 28.09 4.84
N ASP A 274 -35.51 26.88 4.38
CA ASP A 274 -36.31 25.70 4.78
C ASP A 274 -36.23 25.46 6.29
N LEU A 275 -35.05 25.53 6.91
CA LEU A 275 -34.89 25.35 8.38
C LEU A 275 -35.59 26.44 9.18
N ARG A 276 -35.46 27.70 8.74
CA ARG A 276 -36.11 28.84 9.43
C ARG A 276 -37.65 28.78 9.37
N SER A 277 -38.20 28.25 8.29
CA SER A 277 -39.66 28.09 8.15
C SER A 277 -40.23 27.13 9.19
N LEU A 278 -39.44 26.19 9.71
CA LEU A 278 -39.86 25.21 10.71
C LEU A 278 -39.71 25.68 12.17
N LEU A 279 -38.82 26.62 12.44
CA LEU A 279 -38.45 27.00 13.79
C LEU A 279 -39.66 27.48 14.63
N PRO A 280 -40.61 28.32 14.10
CA PRO A 280 -41.78 28.75 14.87
C PRO A 280 -42.70 27.60 15.30
N SER A 281 -42.89 26.60 14.46
CA SER A 281 -43.75 25.45 14.77
C SER A 281 -43.11 24.56 15.84
N LEU A 282 -41.81 24.32 15.76
CA LEU A 282 -41.05 23.51 16.73
C LEU A 282 -40.98 24.20 18.13
N GLN A 283 -40.90 25.51 18.15
CA GLN A 283 -40.96 26.28 19.41
C GLN A 283 -42.36 26.31 20.06
N ALA A 284 -43.42 26.33 19.26
CA ALA A 284 -44.77 26.29 19.73
C ALA A 284 -45.14 24.94 20.38
N ASP A 285 -44.66 23.83 19.83
CA ASP A 285 -44.85 22.51 20.41
C ASP A 285 -44.00 22.28 21.67
N GLY A 286 -42.83 22.89 21.78
CA GLY A 286 -42.02 22.89 23.01
C GLY A 286 -42.69 23.65 24.15
N PHE A 287 -43.51 24.69 23.88
CA PHE A 287 -44.34 25.43 24.86
C PHE A 287 -45.54 24.62 25.32
N ARG A 288 -46.18 23.85 24.44
CA ARG A 288 -47.30 22.94 24.80
C ARG A 288 -46.85 21.83 25.71
N THR A 289 -45.65 21.34 25.55
CA THR A 289 -45.10 20.28 26.42
C THR A 289 -44.72 20.84 27.81
N ARG A 290 -44.20 22.05 27.90
CA ARG A 290 -43.89 22.71 29.20
C ARG A 290 -45.11 23.19 29.97
N VAL A 291 -46.24 23.54 29.31
CA VAL A 291 -47.47 23.97 29.94
C VAL A 291 -48.33 22.79 30.51
N ARG A 292 -48.06 21.58 30.06
CA ARG A 292 -48.69 20.36 30.60
C ARG A 292 -48.07 19.87 31.91
N SER A 293 -47.01 20.45 32.41
CA SER A 293 -46.32 20.02 33.64
C SER A 293 -46.68 20.83 34.89
N THR A 294 -47.49 21.87 34.81
CA THR A 294 -47.88 22.65 36.00
C THR A 294 -49.33 23.14 35.89
N LYS A 295 -50.27 22.32 36.27
CA LYS A 295 -51.52 22.71 36.94
C LYS A 295 -52.23 21.50 37.52
N SER A 296 -52.01 21.29 38.79
CA SER A 296 -52.94 20.61 39.72
C SER A 296 -54.08 21.52 40.05
N LEU A 297 -55.28 20.93 40.35
CA LEU A 297 -56.41 21.28 41.12
C LEU A 297 -57.77 21.44 40.38
N ALA A 298 -58.46 20.33 40.39
CA ALA A 298 -59.83 20.03 40.82
C ALA A 298 -61.03 20.77 40.18
N PRO A 299 -62.27 20.31 40.37
CA PRO A 299 -62.88 19.21 39.64
C PRO A 299 -64.25 19.61 39.06
N GLN A 300 -64.69 19.01 37.99
CA GLN A 300 -66.15 18.82 37.81
C GLN A 300 -66.46 17.54 37.00
N ARG A 301 -67.45 16.89 37.55
CA ARG A 301 -68.04 15.59 37.11
C ARG A 301 -68.78 15.75 35.79
N THR A 302 -68.68 14.77 34.93
CA THR A 302 -69.82 14.12 34.31
C THR A 302 -69.49 12.75 33.77
N HIS A 303 -70.45 11.84 33.90
CA HIS A 303 -70.42 10.44 33.70
C HIS A 303 -69.96 9.90 32.34
N SER A 304 -69.13 8.85 32.38
CA SER A 304 -69.44 7.57 31.70
C SER A 304 -68.49 6.48 32.21
N ALA A 305 -69.19 5.41 32.72
CA ALA A 305 -68.51 4.26 33.27
C ALA A 305 -67.74 3.49 32.19
N SER A 306 -66.51 3.17 32.49
CA SER A 306 -65.78 2.14 31.78
C SER A 306 -65.14 1.19 32.80
N ALA A 307 -65.05 -0.05 32.44
CA ALA A 307 -64.75 -1.26 33.23
C ALA A 307 -63.40 -1.26 34.02
N LEU A 308 -62.74 -0.11 34.17
CA LEU A 308 -61.52 0.03 34.97
C LEU A 308 -61.74 0.49 36.39
N THR A 309 -62.99 1.00 36.71
CA THR A 309 -63.38 1.39 38.10
C THR A 309 -63.67 0.20 38.97
N THR A 310 -64.04 -0.93 38.38
CA THR A 310 -64.39 -2.15 39.16
C THR A 310 -63.09 -2.86 39.67
N LEU A 311 -61.96 -2.64 39.01
CA LEU A 311 -60.67 -3.19 39.48
C LEU A 311 -60.03 -2.36 40.61
N ALA A 312 -60.30 -1.05 40.66
CA ALA A 312 -59.74 -0.17 41.69
C ALA A 312 -60.47 -0.32 43.04
N GLU A 313 -61.76 -0.76 43.06
CA GLU A 313 -62.52 -1.03 44.31
C GLU A 313 -62.14 -2.37 44.90
N THR A 314 -61.66 -3.36 44.10
CA THR A 314 -61.27 -4.71 44.60
C THR A 314 -59.96 -4.71 45.36
N PHE A 315 -59.19 -3.66 45.26
CA PHE A 315 -57.88 -3.53 45.96
C PHE A 315 -57.94 -2.80 47.30
N ARG A 316 -59.10 -2.47 47.77
CA ARG A 316 -59.33 -1.75 49.09
C ARG A 316 -59.58 -2.62 50.28
N GLU A 317 -59.63 -3.94 50.13
CA GLU A 317 -59.75 -4.89 51.25
C GLU A 317 -58.40 -5.51 51.63
N PRO A 318 -57.94 -5.51 52.88
CA PRO A 318 -56.58 -5.92 53.29
C PRO A 318 -56.50 -7.43 53.53
N ARG A 319 -56.81 -8.27 52.52
CA ARG A 319 -56.62 -9.74 52.59
C ARG A 319 -56.27 -10.39 51.26
N LEU A 320 -55.37 -9.77 50.48
CA LEU A 320 -54.67 -10.55 49.43
C LEU A 320 -53.51 -11.27 50.07
N SER A 321 -53.57 -12.61 50.09
CA SER A 321 -52.38 -13.39 50.42
C SER A 321 -51.25 -13.17 49.42
N TRP A 322 -50.01 -13.18 49.88
CA TRP A 322 -48.82 -13.08 49.02
C TRP A 322 -48.88 -14.05 47.84
N GLY A 323 -49.63 -15.15 47.94
CA GLY A 323 -49.86 -16.12 46.88
C GLY A 323 -50.64 -15.56 45.67
N THR A 324 -51.68 -14.69 45.91
CA THR A 324 -52.47 -14.09 44.83
C THR A 324 -51.70 -12.99 44.10
N VAL A 325 -50.82 -12.22 44.77
CA VAL A 325 -49.92 -11.25 44.16
C VAL A 325 -48.89 -11.96 43.30
N LEU A 326 -48.34 -13.07 43.75
CA LEU A 326 -47.39 -13.89 43.00
C LEU A 326 -48.03 -14.51 41.76
N ILE A 327 -49.28 -14.99 41.84
CA ILE A 327 -50.00 -15.54 40.68
C ILE A 327 -50.28 -14.47 39.64
N VAL A 328 -50.74 -13.26 40.05
CA VAL A 328 -50.95 -12.14 39.11
C VAL A 328 -49.64 -11.69 38.47
N PHE A 329 -48.55 -11.66 39.23
CA PHE A 329 -47.23 -11.35 38.69
C PHE A 329 -46.75 -12.40 37.69
N ILE A 330 -46.90 -13.70 38.00
CA ILE A 330 -46.55 -14.80 37.08
C ILE A 330 -47.42 -14.74 35.82
N VAL A 331 -48.71 -14.47 35.92
CA VAL A 331 -49.60 -14.31 34.76
C VAL A 331 -49.22 -13.07 33.93
N ALA A 332 -48.88 -11.95 34.57
CA ALA A 332 -48.42 -10.74 33.88
C ALA A 332 -47.07 -10.97 33.17
N VAL A 333 -46.11 -11.62 33.82
CA VAL A 333 -44.82 -12.01 33.23
C VAL A 333 -45.03 -13.02 32.10
N SER A 334 -45.89 -14.02 32.27
CA SER A 334 -46.22 -14.99 31.22
C SER A 334 -46.92 -14.33 30.02
N ALA A 335 -47.83 -13.39 30.25
CA ALA A 335 -48.46 -12.61 29.20
C ALA A 335 -47.45 -11.69 28.48
N MET A 336 -46.54 -11.07 29.23
CA MET A 336 -45.47 -10.25 28.66
C MET A 336 -44.50 -11.10 27.81
N VAL A 337 -44.11 -12.30 28.27
CA VAL A 337 -43.31 -13.27 27.53
C VAL A 337 -44.06 -13.78 26.30
N ALA A 338 -45.33 -14.09 26.43
CA ALA A 338 -46.17 -14.51 25.29
C ALA A 338 -46.31 -13.41 24.24
N VAL A 339 -46.52 -12.14 24.66
CA VAL A 339 -46.53 -10.98 23.76
C VAL A 339 -45.14 -10.74 23.13
N ALA A 340 -44.05 -10.92 23.87
CA ALA A 340 -42.72 -10.81 23.37
C ALA A 340 -42.40 -11.93 22.35
N ILE A 341 -42.87 -13.16 22.58
CA ILE A 341 -42.77 -14.27 21.65
C ILE A 341 -43.65 -14.03 20.40
N TRP A 342 -44.84 -13.51 20.59
CA TRP A 342 -45.79 -13.22 19.49
C TRP A 342 -45.36 -12.02 18.63
N ARG A 343 -44.65 -11.06 19.23
CA ARG A 343 -44.07 -9.92 18.54
C ARG A 343 -42.70 -10.22 17.89
N ARG A 344 -42.13 -11.41 18.07
CA ARG A 344 -40.94 -11.80 17.29
C ARG A 344 -41.35 -11.85 15.82
N PRO A 345 -40.72 -11.05 14.95
CA PRO A 345 -41.01 -11.16 13.54
C PRO A 345 -40.73 -12.61 13.11
N ALA A 346 -41.66 -13.21 12.36
CA ALA A 346 -41.47 -14.57 11.85
C ALA A 346 -40.16 -14.65 11.12
N ALA A 347 -39.33 -15.63 11.48
CA ALA A 347 -38.05 -15.83 10.80
C ALA A 347 -38.30 -15.96 9.29
N TYR A 348 -37.59 -15.19 8.52
CA TYR A 348 -37.66 -15.24 7.04
C TYR A 348 -37.46 -16.67 6.57
N LYS A 349 -38.37 -17.17 5.70
CA LYS A 349 -38.23 -18.48 5.04
C LYS A 349 -38.18 -18.27 3.53
N PRO A 350 -37.12 -18.73 2.89
CA PRO A 350 -37.01 -18.63 1.42
C PRO A 350 -38.07 -19.51 0.74
N THR A 351 -38.38 -19.18 -0.49
CA THR A 351 -39.27 -20.02 -1.30
C THR A 351 -38.62 -21.39 -1.57
N PRO A 352 -39.40 -22.49 -1.61
CA PRO A 352 -38.80 -23.82 -1.83
C PRO A 352 -37.92 -23.92 -3.06
N VAL A 353 -38.30 -23.28 -4.16
CA VAL A 353 -37.52 -23.26 -5.41
C VAL A 353 -36.19 -22.47 -5.23
N ALA A 354 -36.24 -21.32 -4.56
CA ALA A 354 -35.02 -20.57 -4.27
C ALA A 354 -34.06 -21.34 -3.35
N LEU A 355 -34.62 -22.09 -2.38
CA LEU A 355 -33.82 -22.93 -1.48
C LEU A 355 -33.14 -24.09 -2.24
N GLU A 356 -33.83 -24.70 -3.21
CA GLU A 356 -33.23 -25.72 -4.05
C GLU A 356 -32.03 -25.19 -4.84
N TRP A 357 -32.19 -24.03 -5.50
CA TRP A 357 -31.11 -23.37 -6.24
C TRP A 357 -29.96 -22.95 -5.30
N TYR A 358 -30.26 -22.45 -4.12
CA TYR A 358 -29.27 -22.10 -3.09
C TYR A 358 -28.45 -23.31 -2.67
N ASN A 359 -29.10 -24.44 -2.36
CA ASN A 359 -28.41 -25.68 -1.96
C ASN A 359 -27.51 -26.17 -3.11
N LYS A 360 -27.99 -26.19 -4.34
CA LYS A 360 -27.21 -26.57 -5.51
C LYS A 360 -26.01 -25.64 -5.73
N GLY A 361 -26.20 -24.33 -5.59
CA GLY A 361 -25.12 -23.35 -5.69
C GLY A 361 -24.07 -23.50 -4.58
N THR A 362 -24.50 -23.80 -3.36
CA THR A 362 -23.61 -24.06 -2.24
C THR A 362 -22.79 -25.33 -2.43
N ASP A 363 -23.39 -26.38 -2.99
CA ASP A 363 -22.66 -27.62 -3.30
C ASP A 363 -21.61 -27.40 -4.40
N TYR A 364 -21.92 -26.59 -5.42
CA TYR A 364 -20.94 -26.20 -6.42
C TYR A 364 -19.78 -25.38 -5.83
N LEU A 365 -20.06 -24.44 -4.89
CA LEU A 365 -19.04 -23.68 -4.18
C LEU A 365 -18.08 -24.60 -3.42
N ARG A 366 -18.62 -25.58 -2.65
CA ARG A 366 -17.83 -26.57 -1.90
C ARG A 366 -16.93 -27.41 -2.80
N ASN A 367 -17.39 -27.71 -4.00
CA ASN A 367 -16.68 -28.50 -4.98
C ASN A 367 -15.78 -27.68 -5.92
N GLY A 368 -15.67 -26.34 -5.70
CA GLY A 368 -14.80 -25.48 -6.49
C GLY A 368 -15.30 -25.19 -7.93
N ALA A 369 -16.59 -25.43 -8.22
CA ALA A 369 -17.22 -25.12 -9.50
C ALA A 369 -17.86 -23.72 -9.43
N PHE A 370 -17.04 -22.68 -9.36
CA PHE A 370 -17.48 -21.32 -9.03
C PHE A 370 -18.39 -20.68 -10.08
N LEU A 371 -18.19 -20.98 -11.38
CA LEU A 371 -19.07 -20.48 -12.43
C LEU A 371 -20.45 -21.14 -12.37
N GLN A 372 -20.49 -22.45 -12.10
CA GLN A 372 -21.77 -23.15 -11.92
C GLN A 372 -22.46 -22.69 -10.64
N ALA A 373 -21.70 -22.44 -9.57
CA ALA A 373 -22.19 -21.89 -8.31
C ALA A 373 -22.82 -20.51 -8.53
N SER A 374 -22.14 -19.60 -9.23
CA SER A 374 -22.68 -18.26 -9.49
C SER A 374 -23.99 -18.32 -10.27
N LYS A 375 -24.06 -19.16 -11.34
CA LYS A 375 -25.29 -19.33 -12.14
C LYS A 375 -26.46 -19.88 -11.31
N ALA A 376 -26.21 -20.87 -10.47
CA ALA A 376 -27.24 -21.43 -9.59
C ALA A 376 -27.72 -20.43 -8.54
N LEU A 377 -26.78 -19.69 -7.93
CA LEU A 377 -27.11 -18.66 -6.92
C LEU A 377 -27.78 -17.43 -7.54
N GLU A 378 -27.45 -17.06 -8.80
CA GLU A 378 -28.22 -16.06 -9.56
C GLU A 378 -29.69 -16.48 -9.75
N GLN A 379 -29.94 -17.76 -10.01
CA GLN A 379 -31.33 -18.27 -10.05
C GLN A 379 -32.01 -18.22 -8.66
N ALA A 380 -31.27 -18.52 -7.60
CA ALA A 380 -31.81 -18.41 -6.24
C ALA A 380 -32.24 -16.97 -5.90
N VAL A 381 -31.39 -15.97 -6.15
CA VAL A 381 -31.68 -14.56 -5.87
C VAL A 381 -32.73 -13.98 -6.82
N ALA A 382 -32.77 -14.45 -8.09
CA ALA A 382 -33.82 -14.07 -9.05
C ALA A 382 -35.19 -14.61 -8.63
N THR A 383 -35.24 -15.83 -8.09
CA THR A 383 -36.47 -16.47 -7.62
C THR A 383 -36.96 -15.86 -6.31
N ASP A 384 -36.04 -15.47 -5.43
CA ASP A 384 -36.37 -14.85 -4.15
C ASP A 384 -35.35 -13.74 -3.80
N PRO A 385 -35.61 -12.50 -4.24
CA PRO A 385 -34.69 -11.37 -4.03
C PRO A 385 -34.50 -10.95 -2.57
N LYS A 386 -35.27 -11.53 -1.62
CA LYS A 386 -35.14 -11.29 -0.18
C LYS A 386 -34.28 -12.33 0.53
N PHE A 387 -33.79 -13.32 -0.18
CA PHE A 387 -32.98 -14.40 0.40
C PHE A 387 -31.53 -13.93 0.64
N ALA A 388 -31.27 -13.32 1.80
CA ALA A 388 -29.99 -12.72 2.16
C ALA A 388 -28.80 -13.68 2.05
N LEU A 389 -28.94 -14.94 2.51
CA LEU A 389 -27.85 -15.92 2.42
C LEU A 389 -27.53 -16.33 0.98
N ALA A 390 -28.52 -16.30 0.06
CA ALA A 390 -28.26 -16.55 -1.35
C ALA A 390 -27.42 -15.43 -1.98
N HIS A 391 -27.72 -14.17 -1.63
CA HIS A 391 -26.87 -13.02 -2.02
C HIS A 391 -25.46 -13.14 -1.44
N ALA A 392 -25.30 -13.56 -0.17
CA ALA A 392 -23.99 -13.75 0.44
C ALA A 392 -23.18 -14.86 -0.26
N ARG A 393 -23.79 -16.02 -0.56
CA ARG A 393 -23.12 -17.09 -1.32
C ARG A 393 -22.81 -16.70 -2.75
N LEU A 394 -23.68 -15.90 -3.38
CA LEU A 394 -23.41 -15.35 -4.72
C LEU A 394 -22.21 -14.40 -4.67
N ALA A 395 -22.14 -13.55 -3.65
CA ALA A 395 -20.97 -12.69 -3.44
C ALA A 395 -19.67 -13.50 -3.31
N GLU A 396 -19.68 -14.62 -2.56
CA GLU A 396 -18.55 -15.53 -2.43
C GLU A 396 -18.16 -16.13 -3.80
N ALA A 397 -19.11 -16.66 -4.56
CA ALA A 397 -18.84 -17.23 -5.88
C ALA A 397 -18.27 -16.20 -6.87
N LEU A 398 -18.83 -15.00 -6.89
CA LEU A 398 -18.36 -13.89 -7.72
C LEU A 398 -16.97 -13.40 -7.31
N PHE A 399 -16.66 -13.44 -6.00
CA PHE A 399 -15.34 -13.06 -5.50
C PHE A 399 -14.26 -14.05 -5.95
N GLU A 400 -14.56 -15.36 -5.94
CA GLU A 400 -13.65 -16.40 -6.46
C GLU A 400 -13.47 -16.34 -7.99
N LEU A 401 -14.47 -15.83 -8.71
CA LEU A 401 -14.41 -15.54 -10.15
C LEU A 401 -13.80 -14.17 -10.47
N ASP A 402 -13.33 -13.44 -9.46
CA ASP A 402 -12.72 -12.09 -9.60
C ASP A 402 -13.67 -10.98 -10.10
N TYR A 403 -14.97 -11.17 -10.01
CA TYR A 403 -15.98 -10.13 -10.27
C TYR A 403 -16.20 -9.27 -9.02
N ALA A 404 -15.14 -8.57 -8.57
CA ALA A 404 -15.09 -7.89 -7.27
C ALA A 404 -16.24 -6.89 -7.05
N ASP A 405 -16.59 -6.08 -8.06
CA ASP A 405 -17.65 -5.07 -7.94
C ASP A 405 -19.03 -5.72 -7.78
N ARG A 406 -19.28 -6.79 -8.52
CA ARG A 406 -20.51 -7.56 -8.41
C ARG A 406 -20.60 -8.27 -7.05
N ALA A 407 -19.48 -8.87 -6.61
CA ALA A 407 -19.39 -9.51 -5.31
C ALA A 407 -19.68 -8.54 -4.16
N LEU A 408 -19.10 -7.34 -4.21
CA LEU A 408 -19.35 -6.28 -3.23
C LEU A 408 -20.83 -5.86 -3.23
N ASN A 409 -21.43 -5.67 -4.41
CA ASN A 409 -22.83 -5.30 -4.52
C ASN A 409 -23.75 -6.37 -3.89
N GLU A 410 -23.53 -7.64 -4.18
CA GLU A 410 -24.31 -8.75 -3.63
C GLU A 410 -24.15 -8.87 -2.11
N ALA A 411 -22.92 -8.72 -1.59
CA ALA A 411 -22.67 -8.70 -0.14
C ALA A 411 -23.40 -7.55 0.57
N LEU A 412 -23.41 -6.35 -0.04
CA LEU A 412 -24.14 -5.20 0.50
C LEU A 412 -25.66 -5.38 0.43
N ILE A 413 -26.20 -6.06 -0.61
CA ILE A 413 -27.61 -6.43 -0.69
C ILE A 413 -27.94 -7.41 0.46
N ALA A 414 -27.13 -8.46 0.64
CA ALA A 414 -27.32 -9.44 1.70
C ALA A 414 -27.40 -8.78 3.09
N ARG A 415 -26.46 -7.86 3.38
CA ARG A 415 -26.44 -7.12 4.65
C ARG A 415 -27.65 -6.19 4.80
N ARG A 416 -28.11 -5.55 3.74
CA ARG A 416 -29.27 -4.65 3.75
C ARG A 416 -30.58 -5.40 4.02
N LEU A 417 -30.69 -6.66 3.55
CA LEU A 417 -31.85 -7.52 3.79
C LEU A 417 -31.97 -7.97 5.25
N VAL A 418 -30.86 -7.99 6.00
CA VAL A 418 -30.81 -8.37 7.41
C VAL A 418 -30.12 -7.25 8.22
N PRO A 419 -30.80 -6.12 8.43
CA PRO A 419 -30.23 -5.00 9.18
C PRO A 419 -29.99 -5.32 10.67
N ASN A 420 -30.77 -6.26 11.22
CA ASN A 420 -30.57 -6.78 12.57
C ASN A 420 -30.16 -8.26 12.51
N GLN A 421 -28.89 -8.53 12.71
CA GLN A 421 -28.30 -9.87 12.64
C GLN A 421 -28.88 -10.86 13.66
N SER A 422 -29.48 -10.38 14.76
CA SER A 422 -30.14 -11.25 15.73
C SER A 422 -31.37 -11.98 15.16
N GLN A 423 -31.80 -11.69 13.95
CA GLN A 423 -32.87 -12.38 13.23
C GLN A 423 -32.38 -13.66 12.51
N LEU A 424 -31.08 -13.84 12.37
CA LEU A 424 -30.46 -15.04 11.80
C LEU A 424 -29.94 -15.96 12.90
N PRO A 425 -29.81 -17.27 12.62
CA PRO A 425 -28.96 -18.14 13.42
C PRO A 425 -27.55 -17.56 13.55
N GLU A 426 -26.93 -17.74 14.72
CA GLU A 426 -25.65 -17.11 15.06
C GLU A 426 -24.55 -17.38 14.00
N VAL A 427 -24.46 -18.62 13.52
CA VAL A 427 -23.49 -19.01 12.48
C VAL A 427 -23.77 -18.30 11.15
N ASP A 428 -25.03 -18.16 10.76
CA ASP A 428 -25.42 -17.47 9.51
C ASP A 428 -25.15 -15.96 9.59
N ALA A 429 -25.36 -15.36 10.78
CA ALA A 429 -25.04 -13.96 11.02
C ALA A 429 -23.54 -13.69 10.93
N LEU A 430 -22.72 -14.53 11.55
CA LEU A 430 -21.26 -14.47 11.48
C LEU A 430 -20.75 -14.72 10.05
N TYR A 431 -21.38 -15.66 9.33
CA TYR A 431 -21.04 -15.93 7.93
C TYR A 431 -21.31 -14.69 7.04
N LEU A 432 -22.46 -14.04 7.22
CA LEU A 432 -22.79 -12.81 6.51
C LEU A 432 -21.77 -11.68 6.82
N GLU A 433 -21.35 -11.57 8.09
CA GLU A 433 -20.30 -10.65 8.50
C GLU A 433 -18.97 -10.98 7.80
N ALA A 434 -18.54 -12.25 7.83
CA ALA A 434 -17.30 -12.70 7.22
C ALA A 434 -17.25 -12.46 5.69
N VAL A 435 -18.34 -12.78 4.98
CA VAL A 435 -18.44 -12.55 3.53
C VAL A 435 -18.45 -11.07 3.22
N THR A 436 -19.16 -10.26 4.01
CA THR A 436 -19.16 -8.80 3.83
C THR A 436 -17.77 -8.21 4.06
N ALA A 437 -17.10 -8.62 5.14
CA ALA A 437 -15.73 -8.21 5.45
C ALA A 437 -14.75 -8.65 4.34
N THR A 438 -14.91 -9.86 3.80
CA THR A 438 -14.11 -10.34 2.65
C THR A 438 -14.33 -9.47 1.40
N ALA A 439 -15.59 -9.16 1.07
CA ALA A 439 -15.94 -8.34 -0.09
C ALA A 439 -15.45 -6.89 0.05
N THR A 440 -15.43 -6.34 1.26
CA THR A 440 -14.86 -5.01 1.57
C THR A 440 -13.35 -5.05 1.82
N ARG A 441 -12.71 -6.23 1.75
CA ARG A 441 -11.29 -6.47 1.96
C ARG A 441 -10.80 -6.20 3.40
N ASP A 442 -11.70 -6.23 4.36
CA ASP A 442 -11.38 -6.24 5.79
C ASP A 442 -11.11 -7.68 6.25
N PHE A 443 -9.98 -8.22 5.81
CA PHE A 443 -9.61 -9.61 6.09
C PHE A 443 -9.42 -9.91 7.58
N PRO A 444 -8.88 -9.00 8.42
CA PRO A 444 -8.83 -9.23 9.86
C PRO A 444 -10.20 -9.47 10.48
N SER A 445 -11.22 -8.69 10.10
CA SER A 445 -12.60 -8.88 10.57
C SER A 445 -13.21 -10.17 10.02
N ALA A 446 -12.94 -10.52 8.75
CA ALA A 446 -13.35 -11.80 8.17
C ALA A 446 -12.75 -12.99 8.94
N ILE A 447 -11.45 -12.97 9.23
CA ILE A 447 -10.76 -13.99 10.03
C ILE A 447 -11.39 -14.12 11.42
N LYS A 448 -11.67 -12.99 12.07
CA LYS A 448 -12.31 -12.99 13.40
C LYS A 448 -13.68 -13.67 13.36
N ALA A 449 -14.49 -13.34 12.38
CA ALA A 449 -15.83 -13.94 12.22
C ALA A 449 -15.73 -15.44 11.88
N TYR A 450 -14.82 -15.85 10.99
CA TYR A 450 -14.62 -17.29 10.69
C TYR A 450 -14.06 -18.08 11.88
N LYS A 451 -13.20 -17.49 12.72
CA LYS A 451 -12.74 -18.13 13.99
C LYS A 451 -13.88 -18.36 14.96
N GLU A 452 -14.83 -17.43 15.02
CA GLU A 452 -15.98 -17.62 15.87
C GLU A 452 -16.92 -18.70 15.31
N ILE A 453 -17.07 -18.80 13.97
CA ILE A 453 -17.77 -19.92 13.33
C ILE A 453 -17.07 -21.24 13.62
N GLU A 454 -15.72 -21.28 13.55
CA GLU A 454 -14.90 -22.46 13.93
C GLU A 454 -15.20 -22.89 15.37
N ARG A 455 -15.27 -21.96 16.30
CA ARG A 455 -15.59 -22.24 17.71
C ARG A 455 -16.99 -22.84 17.88
N LEU A 456 -17.97 -22.33 17.12
CA LEU A 456 -19.37 -22.79 17.18
C LEU A 456 -19.59 -24.10 16.41
N SER A 457 -18.86 -24.32 15.34
CA SER A 457 -19.02 -25.46 14.42
C SER A 457 -17.68 -26.15 14.11
N PRO A 458 -16.93 -26.63 15.11
CA PRO A 458 -15.57 -27.15 14.92
C PRO A 458 -15.49 -28.43 14.08
N LYS A 459 -16.60 -29.09 13.80
CA LYS A 459 -16.66 -30.32 12.99
C LYS A 459 -16.92 -30.06 11.51
N ASP A 460 -17.35 -28.84 11.13
CA ASP A 460 -17.61 -28.49 9.75
C ASP A 460 -16.29 -28.22 9.00
N PRO A 461 -15.90 -29.05 8.02
CA PRO A 461 -14.67 -28.86 7.29
C PRO A 461 -14.66 -27.60 6.42
N GLN A 462 -15.84 -27.09 6.03
CA GLN A 462 -15.96 -25.91 5.20
C GLN A 462 -15.43 -24.65 5.91
N VAL A 463 -15.62 -24.56 7.23
CA VAL A 463 -15.12 -23.44 8.03
C VAL A 463 -13.60 -23.27 7.90
N TYR A 464 -12.87 -24.39 7.85
CA TYR A 464 -11.41 -24.39 7.68
C TYR A 464 -11.00 -23.98 6.26
N VAL A 465 -11.80 -24.30 5.25
CA VAL A 465 -11.59 -23.81 3.88
C VAL A 465 -11.76 -22.30 3.81
N ASP A 466 -12.85 -21.78 4.40
CA ASP A 466 -13.19 -20.37 4.38
C ASP A 466 -12.19 -19.56 5.23
N LEU A 467 -11.79 -20.07 6.38
CA LEU A 467 -10.74 -19.50 7.23
C LEU A 467 -9.38 -19.48 6.52
N GLY A 468 -9.03 -20.58 5.85
CA GLY A 468 -7.82 -20.68 5.05
C GLY A 468 -7.77 -19.64 3.94
N ARG A 469 -8.89 -19.41 3.23
CA ARG A 469 -9.03 -18.36 2.21
C ARG A 469 -8.85 -16.96 2.82
N ALA A 470 -9.46 -16.70 3.98
CA ALA A 470 -9.34 -15.39 4.65
C ALA A 470 -7.89 -15.11 5.07
N TYR A 471 -7.19 -16.10 5.63
CA TYR A 471 -5.76 -16.00 5.95
C TYR A 471 -4.89 -15.79 4.70
N GLU A 472 -5.17 -16.53 3.63
CA GLU A 472 -4.44 -16.38 2.37
C GLU A 472 -4.59 -14.98 1.77
N LYS A 473 -5.80 -14.41 1.82
CA LYS A 473 -6.06 -13.03 1.36
C LYS A 473 -5.41 -11.98 2.27
N ASN A 474 -5.15 -12.31 3.53
CA ASN A 474 -4.45 -11.47 4.51
C ASN A 474 -2.92 -11.68 4.50
N ASP A 475 -2.39 -12.45 3.54
CA ASP A 475 -0.98 -12.81 3.42
C ASP A 475 -0.42 -13.59 4.66
N GLU A 476 -1.29 -14.30 5.39
CA GLU A 476 -0.94 -15.16 6.51
C GLU A 476 -0.80 -16.62 6.05
N PHE A 477 0.16 -16.88 5.16
CA PHE A 477 0.25 -18.14 4.43
C PHE A 477 0.43 -19.37 5.32
N LYS A 478 1.18 -19.26 6.43
CA LYS A 478 1.35 -20.36 7.38
C LYS A 478 0.01 -20.78 8.01
N ALA A 479 -0.75 -19.82 8.51
CA ALA A 479 -2.07 -20.08 9.09
C ALA A 479 -3.08 -20.59 8.02
N ALA A 480 -2.95 -20.10 6.78
CA ALA A 480 -3.75 -20.60 5.65
C ALA A 480 -3.46 -22.07 5.37
N ILE A 481 -2.18 -22.48 5.31
CA ILE A 481 -1.77 -23.89 5.12
C ILE A 481 -2.32 -24.75 6.25
N GLU A 482 -2.13 -24.36 7.51
CA GLU A 482 -2.63 -25.10 8.68
C GLU A 482 -4.16 -25.31 8.61
N SER A 483 -4.90 -24.26 8.19
CA SER A 483 -6.35 -24.35 8.02
C SER A 483 -6.74 -25.29 6.88
N TYR A 484 -6.11 -25.20 5.71
CA TYR A 484 -6.41 -26.08 4.59
C TYR A 484 -6.00 -27.54 4.85
N VAL A 485 -4.87 -27.79 5.52
CA VAL A 485 -4.46 -29.14 5.95
C VAL A 485 -5.47 -29.72 6.95
N THR A 486 -5.98 -28.90 7.86
CA THR A 486 -7.05 -29.32 8.76
C THR A 486 -8.33 -29.67 7.97
N ALA A 487 -8.68 -28.86 6.96
CA ALA A 487 -9.80 -29.14 6.07
C ALA A 487 -9.62 -30.48 5.32
N THR A 488 -8.40 -30.77 4.78
CA THR A 488 -8.12 -32.05 4.08
C THR A 488 -8.23 -33.25 5.00
N SER A 489 -7.82 -33.13 6.27
CA SER A 489 -7.91 -34.21 7.25
C SER A 489 -9.36 -34.51 7.66
N ARG A 490 -10.23 -33.46 7.70
CA ARG A 490 -11.65 -33.61 8.08
C ARG A 490 -12.55 -34.00 6.91
N ALA A 491 -12.23 -33.55 5.71
CA ALA A 491 -12.91 -33.89 4.46
C ALA A 491 -11.93 -34.32 3.39
N PRO A 492 -11.42 -35.57 3.42
CA PRO A 492 -10.45 -36.08 2.45
C PRO A 492 -10.94 -36.09 0.99
N GLN A 493 -12.23 -35.88 0.79
CA GLN A 493 -12.86 -35.81 -0.53
C GLN A 493 -13.05 -34.37 -1.06
N ASN A 494 -12.60 -33.34 -0.32
CA ASN A 494 -12.69 -31.95 -0.76
C ASN A 494 -11.50 -31.59 -1.67
N PRO A 495 -11.72 -31.42 -3.00
CA PRO A 495 -10.63 -31.15 -3.94
C PRO A 495 -10.03 -29.76 -3.77
N THR A 496 -10.87 -28.76 -3.37
CA THR A 496 -10.47 -27.36 -3.25
C THR A 496 -9.38 -27.19 -2.20
N SER A 497 -9.47 -27.89 -1.07
CA SER A 497 -8.46 -27.84 -0.01
C SER A 497 -7.10 -28.33 -0.51
N TYR A 498 -7.04 -29.44 -1.22
CA TYR A 498 -5.80 -29.95 -1.81
C TYR A 498 -5.23 -29.01 -2.86
N LEU A 499 -6.07 -28.45 -3.72
CA LEU A 499 -5.64 -27.45 -4.71
C LEU A 499 -4.97 -26.25 -4.03
N ARG A 500 -5.59 -25.70 -2.97
CA ARG A 500 -5.03 -24.53 -2.25
C ARG A 500 -3.74 -24.88 -1.50
N VAL A 501 -3.66 -26.06 -0.87
CA VAL A 501 -2.43 -26.59 -0.28
C VAL A 501 -1.32 -26.66 -1.33
N GLY A 502 -1.62 -27.22 -2.52
CA GLY A 502 -0.67 -27.30 -3.62
C GLY A 502 -0.15 -25.94 -4.09
N VAL A 503 -1.02 -24.93 -4.18
CA VAL A 503 -0.66 -23.57 -4.57
C VAL A 503 0.28 -22.94 -3.52
N LEU A 504 -0.06 -23.05 -2.24
CA LEU A 504 0.72 -22.42 -1.17
C LEU A 504 2.09 -23.07 -0.96
N TYR A 505 2.17 -24.41 -1.02
CA TYR A 505 3.48 -25.09 -1.00
C TYR A 505 4.30 -24.81 -2.26
N GLY A 506 3.65 -24.62 -3.40
CA GLY A 506 4.31 -24.18 -4.63
C GLY A 506 4.89 -22.76 -4.50
N ASP A 507 4.22 -21.87 -3.81
CA ASP A 507 4.73 -20.53 -3.49
C ASP A 507 5.92 -20.57 -2.52
N GLN A 508 5.97 -21.55 -1.61
CA GLN A 508 7.08 -21.82 -0.68
C GLN A 508 8.21 -22.67 -1.30
N VAL A 509 8.08 -23.01 -2.59
CA VAL A 509 9.07 -23.81 -3.34
C VAL A 509 9.21 -25.27 -2.85
N ASP A 510 8.25 -25.78 -2.08
CA ASP A 510 8.13 -27.21 -1.78
C ASP A 510 7.39 -27.95 -2.91
N LEU A 511 8.14 -28.26 -3.96
CA LEU A 511 7.63 -28.90 -5.17
C LEU A 511 7.02 -30.28 -4.96
N PRO A 512 7.66 -31.18 -4.18
CA PRO A 512 7.09 -32.50 -3.96
C PRO A 512 5.71 -32.46 -3.33
N THR A 513 5.55 -31.66 -2.28
CA THR A 513 4.27 -31.51 -1.57
C THR A 513 3.22 -30.80 -2.44
N ALA A 514 3.64 -29.78 -3.21
CA ALA A 514 2.75 -29.08 -4.14
C ALA A 514 2.21 -30.03 -5.22
N MET A 515 3.08 -30.82 -5.87
CA MET A 515 2.69 -31.75 -6.93
C MET A 515 1.80 -32.87 -6.40
N ALA A 516 2.13 -33.48 -5.26
CA ALA A 516 1.29 -34.51 -4.63
C ALA A 516 -0.12 -33.96 -4.29
N SER A 517 -0.18 -32.72 -3.84
CA SER A 517 -1.46 -32.05 -3.56
C SER A 517 -2.26 -31.81 -4.83
N PHE A 518 -1.63 -31.35 -5.91
CA PHE A 518 -2.28 -31.19 -7.21
C PHE A 518 -2.75 -32.51 -7.81
N GLU A 519 -2.00 -33.60 -7.64
CA GLU A 519 -2.42 -34.94 -8.10
C GLU A 519 -3.67 -35.40 -7.36
N LYS A 520 -3.70 -35.20 -6.04
CA LYS A 520 -4.87 -35.55 -5.23
C LYS A 520 -6.09 -34.67 -5.61
N ALA A 521 -5.90 -33.36 -5.79
CA ALA A 521 -6.97 -32.47 -6.25
C ALA A 521 -7.50 -32.89 -7.64
N GLN A 522 -6.61 -33.22 -8.59
CA GLN A 522 -6.96 -33.69 -9.93
C GLN A 522 -7.84 -34.93 -9.86
N ALA A 523 -7.40 -35.99 -9.15
CA ALA A 523 -8.15 -37.23 -9.02
C ALA A 523 -9.56 -37.03 -8.45
N LEU A 524 -9.69 -36.10 -7.49
CA LEU A 524 -10.99 -35.78 -6.90
C LEU A 524 -11.89 -34.97 -7.86
N PHE A 525 -11.33 -34.01 -8.60
CA PHE A 525 -12.09 -33.27 -9.62
C PHE A 525 -12.49 -34.16 -10.78
N ASP A 526 -11.65 -35.14 -11.14
CA ASP A 526 -11.98 -36.13 -12.17
C ASP A 526 -13.16 -37.00 -11.72
N ALA A 527 -13.14 -37.48 -10.47
CA ALA A 527 -14.22 -38.28 -9.89
C ALA A 527 -15.54 -37.52 -9.80
N LEU A 528 -15.49 -36.19 -9.62
CA LEU A 528 -16.67 -35.31 -9.58
C LEU A 528 -17.14 -34.85 -10.97
N GLY A 529 -16.40 -35.15 -12.04
CA GLY A 529 -16.66 -34.58 -13.38
C GLY A 529 -16.58 -33.04 -13.42
N ASN A 530 -15.81 -32.44 -12.48
CA ASN A 530 -15.68 -30.99 -12.37
C ASN A 530 -14.56 -30.47 -13.29
N TYR A 531 -14.93 -30.16 -14.54
CA TYR A 531 -13.99 -29.63 -15.53
C TYR A 531 -13.41 -28.23 -15.17
N GLU A 532 -14.14 -27.39 -14.40
CA GLU A 532 -13.60 -26.12 -13.92
C GLU A 532 -12.44 -26.34 -12.96
N GLY A 533 -12.59 -27.27 -12.01
CA GLY A 533 -11.54 -27.63 -11.06
C GLY A 533 -10.34 -28.28 -11.75
N GLN A 534 -10.59 -29.15 -12.74
CA GLN A 534 -9.53 -29.75 -13.57
C GLN A 534 -8.74 -28.66 -14.33
N ALA A 535 -9.42 -27.68 -14.92
CA ALA A 535 -8.79 -26.55 -15.60
C ALA A 535 -7.91 -25.73 -14.63
N GLU A 536 -8.40 -25.50 -13.43
CA GLU A 536 -7.66 -24.75 -12.41
C GLU A 536 -6.40 -25.51 -11.94
N VAL A 537 -6.49 -26.84 -11.70
CA VAL A 537 -5.32 -27.65 -11.36
C VAL A 537 -4.29 -27.60 -12.48
N ALA A 538 -4.72 -27.77 -13.73
CA ALA A 538 -3.82 -27.72 -14.88
C ALA A 538 -3.15 -26.33 -14.99
N PHE A 539 -3.91 -25.26 -14.81
CA PHE A 539 -3.39 -23.89 -14.78
C PHE A 539 -2.34 -23.70 -13.68
N GLN A 540 -2.63 -24.14 -12.46
CA GLN A 540 -1.72 -23.96 -11.33
C GLN A 540 -0.44 -24.77 -11.47
N ARG A 541 -0.49 -25.99 -12.07
CA ARG A 541 0.70 -26.73 -12.43
C ARG A 541 1.55 -25.98 -13.47
N GLY A 542 0.91 -25.45 -14.51
CA GLY A 542 1.60 -24.63 -15.51
C GLY A 542 2.25 -23.39 -14.91
N ALA A 543 1.51 -22.66 -14.08
CA ALA A 543 2.03 -21.47 -13.38
C ALA A 543 3.18 -21.80 -12.42
N LEU A 544 3.16 -22.97 -11.78
CA LEU A 544 4.25 -23.43 -10.92
C LEU A 544 5.54 -23.68 -11.71
N PHE A 545 5.47 -24.33 -12.87
CA PHE A 545 6.63 -24.53 -13.74
C PHE A 545 7.13 -23.23 -14.35
N ASP A 546 6.23 -22.32 -14.71
CA ASP A 546 6.57 -20.99 -15.22
C ASP A 546 7.36 -20.17 -14.19
N LYS A 547 6.93 -20.12 -12.94
CA LYS A 547 7.68 -19.50 -11.82
C LYS A 547 9.11 -20.05 -11.65
N GLN A 548 9.35 -21.29 -12.08
CA GLN A 548 10.67 -21.92 -12.06
C GLN A 548 11.50 -21.69 -13.32
N ASN A 549 11.03 -20.85 -14.23
CA ASN A 549 11.62 -20.66 -15.56
C ASN A 549 11.72 -21.96 -16.39
N LYS A 550 10.77 -22.87 -16.21
CA LYS A 550 10.65 -24.14 -16.94
C LYS A 550 9.52 -24.03 -17.97
N ALA A 551 9.62 -23.09 -18.88
CA ALA A 551 8.58 -22.76 -19.86
C ALA A 551 8.12 -24.00 -20.68
N ALA A 552 9.05 -24.85 -21.12
CA ALA A 552 8.73 -26.08 -21.86
C ALA A 552 7.89 -27.09 -21.04
N GLN A 553 8.03 -27.10 -19.70
CA GLN A 553 7.19 -27.93 -18.82
C GLN A 553 5.86 -27.25 -18.47
N ALA A 554 5.82 -25.92 -18.42
CA ALA A 554 4.62 -25.13 -18.16
C ALA A 554 3.59 -25.25 -19.30
N ARG A 555 4.05 -25.18 -20.56
CA ARG A 555 3.22 -25.15 -21.78
C ARG A 555 2.15 -26.23 -21.82
N PRO A 556 2.46 -27.54 -21.75
CA PRO A 556 1.43 -28.59 -21.92
C PRO A 556 0.32 -28.51 -20.86
N HIS A 557 0.66 -28.07 -19.65
CA HIS A 557 -0.33 -27.88 -18.59
C HIS A 557 -1.24 -26.66 -18.87
N LEU A 558 -0.70 -25.56 -19.37
CA LEU A 558 -1.48 -24.39 -19.74
C LEU A 558 -2.36 -24.66 -21.00
N GLU A 559 -1.85 -25.39 -21.97
CA GLU A 559 -2.65 -25.80 -23.13
C GLU A 559 -3.84 -26.68 -22.71
N ARG A 560 -3.61 -27.63 -21.80
CA ARG A 560 -4.69 -28.44 -21.22
C ARG A 560 -5.70 -27.59 -20.43
N ALA A 561 -5.22 -26.64 -19.65
CA ALA A 561 -6.10 -25.70 -18.93
C ALA A 561 -6.96 -24.87 -19.91
N LEU A 562 -6.39 -24.43 -21.02
CA LEU A 562 -7.10 -23.67 -22.05
C LEU A 562 -8.18 -24.50 -22.74
N GLU A 563 -7.88 -25.77 -23.08
CA GLU A 563 -8.85 -26.71 -23.66
C GLU A 563 -10.05 -26.90 -22.71
N LEU A 564 -9.78 -27.14 -21.43
CA LEU A 564 -10.83 -27.35 -20.44
C LEU A 564 -11.64 -26.06 -20.18
N ALA A 565 -10.99 -24.89 -20.17
CA ALA A 565 -11.67 -23.62 -20.04
C ALA A 565 -12.64 -23.33 -21.19
N LYS A 566 -12.25 -23.70 -22.43
CA LYS A 566 -13.12 -23.61 -23.60
C LYS A 566 -14.31 -24.57 -23.48
N THR A 567 -14.08 -25.80 -23.01
CA THR A 567 -15.14 -26.79 -22.83
C THR A 567 -16.18 -26.37 -21.80
N THR A 568 -15.74 -25.73 -20.70
CA THR A 568 -16.64 -25.22 -19.65
C THR A 568 -17.35 -23.91 -20.04
N GLY A 569 -16.85 -23.22 -21.06
CA GLY A 569 -17.30 -21.88 -21.46
C GLY A 569 -16.92 -20.80 -20.46
N SER A 570 -15.91 -21.05 -19.59
CA SER A 570 -15.42 -20.09 -18.58
C SER A 570 -14.51 -19.07 -19.23
N GLN A 571 -15.08 -17.92 -19.64
CA GLN A 571 -14.33 -16.82 -20.25
C GLN A 571 -13.21 -16.33 -19.34
N TYR A 572 -13.44 -16.30 -18.04
CA TYR A 572 -12.46 -15.94 -17.03
C TYR A 572 -11.22 -16.86 -17.04
N GLN A 573 -11.44 -18.19 -16.97
CA GLN A 573 -10.33 -19.16 -17.01
C GLN A 573 -9.62 -19.16 -18.38
N GLU A 574 -10.37 -18.97 -19.46
CA GLU A 574 -9.79 -18.90 -20.80
C GLU A 574 -8.86 -17.72 -20.96
N VAL A 575 -9.29 -16.50 -20.60
CA VAL A 575 -8.47 -15.28 -20.64
C VAL A 575 -7.24 -15.42 -19.75
N LYS A 576 -7.44 -15.86 -18.50
CA LYS A 576 -6.37 -16.07 -17.52
C LYS A 576 -5.28 -17.00 -18.07
N THR A 577 -5.70 -18.09 -18.71
CA THR A 577 -4.80 -19.11 -19.24
C THR A 577 -4.10 -18.64 -20.52
N MET A 578 -4.80 -17.89 -21.39
CA MET A 578 -4.19 -17.30 -22.59
C MET A 578 -3.08 -16.31 -22.24
N LEU A 579 -3.26 -15.48 -21.20
CA LEU A 579 -2.20 -14.57 -20.72
C LEU A 579 -0.98 -15.35 -20.24
N ALA A 580 -1.18 -16.38 -19.41
CA ALA A 580 -0.07 -17.21 -18.94
C ALA A 580 0.65 -17.93 -20.09
N LEU A 581 -0.10 -18.50 -21.06
CA LEU A 581 0.48 -19.14 -22.23
C LEU A 581 1.26 -18.16 -23.10
N GLY A 582 0.77 -16.90 -23.22
CA GLY A 582 1.46 -15.84 -23.92
C GLY A 582 2.80 -15.50 -23.27
N ASN A 583 2.85 -15.39 -21.92
CA ASN A 583 4.08 -15.14 -21.17
C ASN A 583 5.09 -16.29 -21.37
N VAL A 584 4.64 -17.53 -21.17
CA VAL A 584 5.47 -18.73 -21.41
C VAL A 584 6.03 -18.75 -22.85
N THR A 585 5.23 -18.34 -23.83
CA THR A 585 5.67 -18.26 -25.24
C THR A 585 6.75 -17.19 -25.46
N VAL A 586 6.69 -16.07 -24.73
CA VAL A 586 7.75 -15.05 -24.72
C VAL A 586 9.04 -15.62 -24.11
N ASP A 587 8.91 -16.33 -23.00
CA ASP A 587 10.07 -16.90 -22.27
C ASP A 587 10.78 -18.03 -23.06
N GLU A 588 10.05 -18.74 -23.92
CA GLU A 588 10.60 -19.69 -24.89
C GLU A 588 11.32 -19.01 -26.06
N GLY A 589 11.36 -17.68 -26.12
CA GLY A 589 12.04 -16.92 -27.17
C GLY A 589 11.14 -16.52 -28.35
N SER A 590 9.86 -16.90 -28.35
CA SER A 590 8.91 -16.57 -29.42
C SER A 590 8.10 -15.30 -29.08
N ALA A 591 8.80 -14.19 -28.83
CA ALA A 591 8.22 -12.97 -28.29
C ALA A 591 7.06 -12.39 -29.13
N SER A 592 7.15 -12.43 -30.49
CA SER A 592 6.07 -11.93 -31.34
C SER A 592 4.78 -12.77 -31.24
N LEU A 593 4.91 -14.09 -31.17
CA LEU A 593 3.78 -15.01 -30.99
C LEU A 593 3.18 -14.84 -29.60
N GLY A 594 4.02 -14.74 -28.55
CA GLY A 594 3.54 -14.51 -27.20
C GLY A 594 2.78 -13.20 -27.06
N ARG A 595 3.28 -12.10 -27.63
CA ARG A 595 2.56 -10.81 -27.65
C ARG A 595 1.22 -10.90 -28.35
N ASN A 596 1.13 -11.65 -29.45
CA ASN A 596 -0.14 -11.85 -30.14
C ASN A 596 -1.15 -12.59 -29.25
N LEU A 597 -0.72 -13.65 -28.56
CA LEU A 597 -1.58 -14.37 -27.60
C LEU A 597 -2.06 -13.49 -26.46
N ILE A 598 -1.17 -12.66 -25.89
CA ILE A 598 -1.53 -11.70 -24.84
C ILE A 598 -2.55 -10.69 -25.37
N GLN A 599 -2.35 -10.14 -26.60
CA GLN A 599 -3.29 -9.22 -27.21
C GLN A 599 -4.67 -9.85 -27.42
N GLN A 600 -4.74 -11.06 -27.95
CA GLN A 600 -5.99 -11.81 -28.10
C GLN A 600 -6.70 -12.01 -26.75
N ALA A 601 -5.94 -12.26 -25.68
CA ALA A 601 -6.51 -12.38 -24.34
C ALA A 601 -7.06 -11.04 -23.84
N ILE A 602 -6.37 -9.91 -24.11
CA ILE A 602 -6.86 -8.55 -23.79
C ILE A 602 -8.17 -8.28 -24.55
N ASP A 603 -8.22 -8.50 -25.86
CA ASP A 603 -9.39 -8.26 -26.69
C ASP A 603 -10.59 -9.09 -26.19
N LYS A 604 -10.34 -10.35 -25.83
CA LYS A 604 -11.37 -11.23 -25.28
C LYS A 604 -11.82 -10.77 -23.88
N ALA A 605 -10.90 -10.29 -23.05
CA ALA A 605 -11.23 -9.74 -21.73
C ALA A 605 -12.11 -8.49 -21.86
N GLN A 606 -11.80 -7.59 -22.80
CA GLN A 606 -12.61 -6.41 -23.11
C GLN A 606 -14.01 -6.77 -23.57
N ALA A 607 -14.12 -7.70 -24.51
CA ALA A 607 -15.40 -8.16 -25.05
C ALA A 607 -16.31 -8.79 -23.98
N ASN A 608 -15.74 -9.35 -22.90
CA ASN A 608 -16.48 -10.00 -21.82
C ASN A 608 -16.53 -9.18 -20.53
N HIS A 609 -16.11 -7.90 -20.56
CA HIS A 609 -16.07 -6.98 -19.40
C HIS A 609 -15.28 -7.53 -18.20
N ILE A 610 -14.16 -8.22 -18.47
CA ILE A 610 -13.25 -8.74 -17.45
C ILE A 610 -12.09 -7.76 -17.29
N ASP A 611 -12.40 -6.54 -16.88
CA ASP A 611 -11.51 -5.36 -16.87
C ASP A 611 -10.19 -5.58 -16.12
N ARG A 612 -10.21 -6.41 -15.08
CA ARG A 612 -8.99 -6.76 -14.34
C ARG A 612 -7.93 -7.41 -15.23
N TYR A 613 -8.36 -8.32 -16.13
CA TYR A 613 -7.42 -8.99 -17.03
C TYR A 613 -7.00 -8.13 -18.21
N VAL A 614 -7.80 -7.13 -18.59
CA VAL A 614 -7.33 -6.09 -19.51
C VAL A 614 -6.12 -5.36 -18.94
N LYS A 615 -6.22 -4.86 -17.68
CA LYS A 615 -5.14 -4.17 -16.98
C LYS A 615 -3.92 -5.06 -16.81
N ARG A 616 -4.12 -6.31 -16.39
CA ARG A 616 -3.04 -7.29 -16.23
C ARG A 616 -2.38 -7.61 -17.57
N GLY A 617 -3.16 -7.87 -18.62
CA GLY A 617 -2.66 -8.17 -19.95
C GLY A 617 -1.81 -7.04 -20.52
N LEU A 618 -2.19 -5.78 -20.28
CA LEU A 618 -1.36 -4.62 -20.65
C LEU A 618 -0.01 -4.64 -19.93
N VAL A 619 0.01 -4.99 -18.62
CA VAL A 619 1.27 -5.15 -17.89
C VAL A 619 2.08 -6.31 -18.46
N ASP A 620 1.46 -7.47 -18.73
CA ASP A 620 2.13 -8.64 -19.30
C ASP A 620 2.69 -8.33 -20.70
N LEU A 621 1.96 -7.55 -21.51
CA LEU A 621 2.43 -7.09 -22.81
C LEU A 621 3.65 -6.17 -22.67
N GLY A 622 3.62 -5.23 -21.72
CA GLY A 622 4.79 -4.40 -21.39
C GLY A 622 5.99 -5.25 -20.94
N ASN A 623 5.77 -6.26 -20.07
CA ASN A 623 6.81 -7.19 -19.63
C ASN A 623 7.47 -7.93 -20.80
N SER A 624 6.71 -8.29 -21.84
CA SER A 624 7.22 -8.97 -23.01
C SER A 624 8.24 -8.13 -23.79
N PHE A 625 8.17 -6.81 -23.69
CA PHE A 625 9.16 -5.88 -24.28
C PHE A 625 10.40 -5.68 -23.41
N LEU A 626 10.31 -5.91 -22.08
CA LEU A 626 11.49 -5.88 -21.21
C LEU A 626 12.51 -6.96 -21.54
N VAL A 627 12.04 -8.09 -22.07
CA VAL A 627 12.91 -9.24 -22.42
C VAL A 627 13.59 -9.06 -23.77
N SER A 628 12.93 -8.48 -24.77
CA SER A 628 13.36 -8.57 -26.16
C SER A 628 13.17 -7.31 -27.00
N GLY A 629 12.71 -6.20 -26.41
CA GLY A 629 12.30 -5.04 -27.20
C GLY A 629 12.73 -3.70 -26.62
N PRO A 630 12.37 -2.60 -27.28
CA PRO A 630 12.63 -1.27 -26.79
C PRO A 630 11.77 -1.00 -25.55
N TYR A 631 12.40 -0.34 -24.55
CA TYR A 631 11.74 -0.03 -23.27
C TYR A 631 10.58 0.98 -23.41
N ALA A 632 10.59 1.81 -24.44
CA ALA A 632 9.55 2.80 -24.70
C ALA A 632 8.17 2.17 -24.91
N GLU A 633 8.08 1.02 -25.60
CA GLU A 633 6.83 0.29 -25.75
C GLU A 633 6.35 -0.32 -24.42
N ALA A 634 7.26 -0.84 -23.61
CA ALA A 634 6.92 -1.32 -22.28
C ALA A 634 6.32 -0.19 -21.43
N GLU A 635 6.97 0.99 -21.43
CA GLU A 635 6.50 2.20 -20.73
C GLU A 635 5.08 2.58 -21.19
N GLN A 636 4.83 2.58 -22.50
CA GLN A 636 3.52 2.92 -23.06
C GLN A 636 2.40 2.00 -22.54
N TYR A 637 2.61 0.68 -22.55
CA TYR A 637 1.62 -0.27 -22.07
C TYR A 637 1.38 -0.17 -20.55
N TYR A 638 2.43 0.09 -19.76
CA TYR A 638 2.26 0.29 -18.32
C TYR A 638 1.49 1.58 -18.01
N ARG A 639 1.71 2.67 -18.76
CA ARG A 639 0.93 3.91 -18.63
C ARG A 639 -0.54 3.69 -19.01
N GLN A 640 -0.83 2.94 -20.05
CA GLN A 640 -2.21 2.57 -20.44
C GLN A 640 -2.90 1.76 -19.33
N SER A 641 -2.21 0.75 -18.76
CA SER A 641 -2.72 -0.02 -17.64
C SER A 641 -2.99 0.84 -16.42
N LEU A 642 -2.09 1.76 -16.11
CA LEU A 642 -2.19 2.70 -14.98
C LEU A 642 -3.40 3.64 -15.14
N GLU A 643 -3.56 4.22 -16.31
CA GLU A 643 -4.67 5.13 -16.62
C GLU A 643 -6.01 4.41 -16.48
N LEU A 644 -6.13 3.22 -17.06
CA LEU A 644 -7.34 2.41 -16.95
C LEU A 644 -7.64 2.02 -15.50
N ALA A 645 -6.61 1.64 -14.73
CA ALA A 645 -6.75 1.29 -13.32
C ALA A 645 -7.17 2.50 -12.47
N LYS A 646 -6.60 3.69 -12.72
CA LYS A 646 -6.97 4.94 -12.03
C LYS A 646 -8.42 5.33 -12.34
N ASN A 647 -8.82 5.28 -13.61
CA ASN A 647 -10.18 5.62 -14.03
C ASN A 647 -11.24 4.71 -13.39
N GLN A 648 -10.90 3.44 -13.19
CA GLN A 648 -11.78 2.45 -12.56
C GLN A 648 -11.57 2.32 -11.04
N LYS A 649 -10.70 3.14 -10.42
CA LYS A 649 -10.35 3.10 -8.99
C LYS A 649 -9.86 1.72 -8.52
N ASP A 650 -9.22 0.99 -9.40
CA ASP A 650 -8.61 -0.30 -9.11
C ASP A 650 -7.20 -0.08 -8.57
N TYR A 651 -7.13 0.27 -7.30
CA TYR A 651 -5.89 0.66 -6.62
C TYR A 651 -4.80 -0.40 -6.66
N ARG A 652 -5.17 -1.70 -6.63
CA ARG A 652 -4.19 -2.78 -6.71
C ARG A 652 -3.51 -2.86 -8.07
N ASN A 653 -4.28 -2.78 -9.14
CA ASN A 653 -3.71 -2.80 -10.49
C ASN A 653 -3.01 -1.48 -10.82
N ALA A 654 -3.48 -0.33 -10.30
CA ALA A 654 -2.76 0.93 -10.40
C ALA A 654 -1.38 0.83 -9.73
N ALA A 655 -1.31 0.28 -8.52
CA ALA A 655 -0.06 0.05 -7.81
C ALA A 655 0.88 -0.89 -8.57
N ARG A 656 0.38 -1.99 -9.13
CA ARG A 656 1.17 -2.92 -9.96
C ARG A 656 1.71 -2.26 -11.24
N ALA A 657 0.88 -1.48 -11.90
CA ALA A 657 1.30 -0.73 -13.09
C ALA A 657 2.38 0.32 -12.75
N LEU A 658 2.27 1.01 -11.60
CA LEU A 658 3.29 1.94 -11.10
C LEU A 658 4.61 1.24 -10.80
N LEU A 659 4.59 0.03 -10.18
CA LEU A 659 5.81 -0.75 -9.95
C LEU A 659 6.45 -1.20 -11.26
N ALA A 660 5.66 -1.68 -12.22
CA ALA A 660 6.15 -2.07 -13.53
C ALA A 660 6.76 -0.87 -14.27
N LEU A 661 6.09 0.28 -14.21
CA LEU A 661 6.58 1.53 -14.77
C LEU A 661 7.90 1.98 -14.10
N ALA A 662 7.96 1.95 -12.76
CA ALA A 662 9.19 2.27 -12.04
C ALA A 662 10.35 1.32 -12.43
N SER A 663 10.07 0.03 -12.61
CA SER A 663 11.07 -0.96 -13.02
C SER A 663 11.66 -0.65 -14.40
N VAL A 664 10.85 -0.24 -15.39
CA VAL A 664 11.35 0.12 -16.72
C VAL A 664 12.11 1.45 -16.69
N LEU A 665 11.59 2.45 -15.96
CA LEU A 665 12.24 3.75 -15.82
C LEU A 665 13.63 3.64 -15.16
N LEU A 666 13.80 2.75 -14.18
CA LEU A 666 15.11 2.46 -13.58
C LEU A 666 16.08 1.82 -14.60
N ARG A 667 15.59 0.99 -15.52
CA ARG A 667 16.42 0.42 -16.61
C ARG A 667 16.83 1.48 -17.64
N GLU A 668 16.01 2.51 -17.82
CA GLU A 668 16.30 3.65 -18.69
C GLU A 668 17.11 4.76 -18.00
N SER A 669 17.48 4.55 -16.73
CA SER A 669 18.16 5.55 -15.88
C SER A 669 17.32 6.82 -15.62
N LYS A 670 16.01 6.76 -15.79
CA LYS A 670 15.04 7.84 -15.45
C LYS A 670 14.66 7.77 -13.96
N ILE A 671 15.67 7.93 -13.07
CA ILE A 671 15.51 7.62 -11.63
C ILE A 671 14.49 8.53 -10.94
N ALA A 672 14.44 9.81 -11.30
CA ALA A 672 13.50 10.77 -10.72
C ALA A 672 12.03 10.40 -11.00
N GLU A 673 11.73 9.99 -12.25
CA GLU A 673 10.39 9.53 -12.61
C GLU A 673 10.05 8.21 -11.92
N ALA A 674 11.00 7.28 -11.83
CA ALA A 674 10.82 6.01 -11.14
C ALA A 674 10.50 6.22 -9.65
N THR A 675 11.24 7.11 -8.96
CA THR A 675 10.97 7.43 -7.56
C THR A 675 9.62 8.10 -7.37
N SER A 676 9.19 8.96 -8.30
CA SER A 676 7.84 9.53 -8.29
C SER A 676 6.75 8.45 -8.39
N CYS A 677 6.91 7.49 -9.31
CA CYS A 677 5.97 6.36 -9.42
C CYS A 677 5.92 5.51 -8.15
N LEU A 678 7.06 5.27 -7.50
CA LEU A 678 7.14 4.49 -6.25
C LEU A 678 6.54 5.21 -5.06
N GLU A 679 6.64 6.54 -4.99
CA GLU A 679 5.94 7.34 -3.99
C GLU A 679 4.44 7.39 -4.25
N GLU A 680 4.01 7.52 -5.49
CA GLU A 680 2.60 7.43 -5.85
C GLU A 680 1.99 6.06 -5.52
N ALA A 681 2.77 4.99 -5.64
CA ALA A 681 2.32 3.64 -5.31
C ALA A 681 2.19 3.39 -3.79
N ARG A 682 2.94 4.13 -2.96
CA ARG A 682 3.07 3.90 -1.51
C ARG A 682 1.74 3.87 -0.75
N PRO A 683 0.81 4.83 -0.93
CA PRO A 683 -0.44 4.84 -0.18
C PRO A 683 -1.31 3.60 -0.41
N PHE A 684 -1.24 3.02 -1.62
CA PHE A 684 -2.03 1.85 -1.96
C PHE A 684 -1.61 0.60 -1.18
N TYR A 685 -0.34 0.48 -0.81
CA TYR A 685 0.17 -0.65 -0.04
C TYR A 685 -0.01 -0.45 1.47
N GLU A 686 0.22 0.77 1.95
CA GLU A 686 0.09 1.08 3.37
C GLU A 686 -1.36 0.97 3.86
N GLN A 687 -2.33 1.36 3.02
CA GLN A 687 -3.76 1.31 3.35
C GLN A 687 -4.39 -0.07 3.18
N ALA A 688 -3.94 -0.86 2.21
CA ALA A 688 -4.61 -2.09 1.81
C ALA A 688 -3.91 -3.38 2.29
N GLY A 689 -2.78 -3.28 2.99
CA GLY A 689 -2.06 -4.42 3.54
C GLY A 689 -1.46 -5.36 2.50
N TYR A 690 -1.21 -4.90 1.27
CA TYR A 690 -0.60 -5.70 0.18
C TYR A 690 0.88 -5.94 0.43
N ARG A 691 1.24 -6.87 1.31
CA ARG A 691 2.62 -7.12 1.76
C ARG A 691 3.55 -7.55 0.63
N LYS A 692 3.09 -8.40 -0.30
CA LYS A 692 3.91 -8.83 -1.46
C LYS A 692 4.27 -7.66 -2.37
N GLU A 693 3.28 -6.83 -2.70
CA GLU A 693 3.50 -5.65 -3.53
C GLU A 693 4.33 -4.58 -2.81
N ALA A 694 4.13 -4.41 -1.49
CA ALA A 694 4.95 -3.52 -0.66
C ALA A 694 6.43 -3.96 -0.67
N MET A 695 6.71 -5.25 -0.57
CA MET A 695 8.05 -5.82 -0.66
C MET A 695 8.71 -5.50 -2.01
N GLN A 696 8.01 -5.65 -3.13
CA GLN A 696 8.52 -5.28 -4.46
C GLN A 696 8.82 -3.79 -4.56
N ARG A 697 7.99 -2.94 -3.95
CA ARG A 697 8.25 -1.51 -3.86
C ARG A 697 9.52 -1.21 -3.11
N PHE A 698 9.77 -1.86 -1.96
CA PHE A 698 11.01 -1.68 -1.20
C PHE A 698 12.24 -2.04 -2.04
N ALA A 699 12.18 -3.16 -2.77
CA ALA A 699 13.25 -3.57 -3.68
C ALA A 699 13.55 -2.53 -4.76
N LEU A 700 12.51 -2.00 -5.42
CA LEU A 700 12.69 -0.99 -6.48
C LEU A 700 13.15 0.35 -5.91
N TRP A 701 12.63 0.76 -4.75
CA TRP A 701 13.07 1.96 -4.05
C TRP A 701 14.53 1.88 -3.64
N ALA A 702 14.93 0.77 -3.06
CA ALA A 702 16.31 0.50 -2.69
C ALA A 702 17.23 0.54 -3.90
N ARG A 703 16.79 -0.07 -5.02
CA ARG A 703 17.54 -0.02 -6.28
C ARG A 703 17.67 1.40 -6.83
N ALA A 704 16.62 2.21 -6.77
CA ALA A 704 16.68 3.62 -7.15
C ALA A 704 17.71 4.38 -6.30
N LYS A 705 17.71 4.16 -4.99
CA LYS A 705 18.65 4.76 -4.05
C LYS A 705 20.09 4.29 -4.28
N TYR A 706 20.26 3.00 -4.54
CA TYR A 706 21.57 2.44 -4.93
C TYR A 706 22.12 3.11 -6.19
N GLN A 707 21.30 3.25 -7.23
CA GLN A 707 21.72 3.91 -8.48
C GLN A 707 22.05 5.39 -8.30
N LEU A 708 21.47 6.06 -7.30
CA LEU A 708 21.82 7.43 -6.91
C LEU A 708 23.10 7.51 -6.06
N GLY A 709 23.62 6.37 -5.59
CA GLY A 709 24.73 6.33 -4.63
C GLY A 709 24.32 6.61 -3.18
N ASP A 710 23.03 6.69 -2.88
CA ASP A 710 22.49 6.84 -1.53
C ASP A 710 22.39 5.44 -0.87
N TYR A 711 23.56 4.89 -0.54
CA TYR A 711 23.67 3.51 -0.07
C TYR A 711 23.02 3.27 1.29
N ASP A 712 22.99 4.26 2.17
CA ASP A 712 22.36 4.12 3.50
C ASP A 712 20.84 4.01 3.36
N ALA A 713 20.22 4.83 2.51
CA ALA A 713 18.81 4.70 2.20
C ALA A 713 18.48 3.39 1.45
N ALA A 714 19.39 2.93 0.57
CA ALA A 714 19.24 1.65 -0.13
C ALA A 714 19.29 0.48 0.86
N LEU A 715 20.26 0.43 1.78
CA LEU A 715 20.38 -0.60 2.82
C LEU A 715 19.11 -0.70 3.65
N LYS A 716 18.63 0.44 4.16
CA LYS A 716 17.41 0.47 4.96
C LYS A 716 16.22 -0.11 4.20
N ALA A 717 16.07 0.22 2.93
CA ALA A 717 14.94 -0.27 2.13
C ALA A 717 15.07 -1.77 1.80
N TYR A 718 16.29 -2.29 1.57
CA TYR A 718 16.52 -3.72 1.40
C TYR A 718 16.31 -4.50 2.72
N GLU A 719 16.66 -3.92 3.87
CA GLU A 719 16.35 -4.49 5.18
C GLU A 719 14.83 -4.56 5.42
N ASP A 720 14.08 -3.52 5.02
CA ASP A 720 12.62 -3.52 5.07
C ASP A 720 12.05 -4.59 4.13
N GLN A 721 12.61 -4.78 2.92
CA GLN A 721 12.26 -5.87 2.01
C GLN A 721 12.51 -7.24 2.67
N LEU A 722 13.69 -7.45 3.24
CA LEU A 722 14.08 -8.70 3.89
C LEU A 722 13.12 -9.04 5.03
N LYS A 723 12.82 -8.07 5.89
CA LYS A 723 11.88 -8.24 6.99
C LYS A 723 10.50 -8.70 6.53
N VAL A 724 9.99 -8.13 5.43
CA VAL A 724 8.69 -8.55 4.87
C VAL A 724 8.81 -9.94 4.23
N ALA A 725 9.91 -10.23 3.52
CA ALA A 725 10.15 -11.55 2.94
C ALA A 725 10.16 -12.66 4.01
N ASP A 726 10.84 -12.42 5.14
CA ASP A 726 10.87 -13.35 6.28
C ASP A 726 9.48 -13.55 6.91
N GLN A 727 8.70 -12.47 7.05
CA GLN A 727 7.33 -12.56 7.57
C GLN A 727 6.40 -13.37 6.65
N LEU A 728 6.63 -13.30 5.34
CA LEU A 728 5.86 -14.03 4.34
C LEU A 728 6.38 -15.44 4.09
N GLY A 729 7.59 -15.79 4.60
CA GLY A 729 8.28 -17.02 4.29
C GLY A 729 8.74 -17.11 2.83
N ASP A 730 8.93 -15.96 2.15
CA ASP A 730 9.35 -15.89 0.74
C ASP A 730 10.88 -15.99 0.64
N SER A 731 11.39 -17.21 0.65
CA SER A 731 12.83 -17.49 0.55
C SER A 731 13.46 -16.91 -0.73
N SER A 732 12.71 -16.81 -1.83
CA SER A 732 13.24 -16.23 -3.07
C SER A 732 13.52 -14.74 -2.93
N GLN A 733 12.64 -13.99 -2.28
CA GLN A 733 12.84 -12.57 -2.02
C GLN A 733 13.86 -12.32 -0.91
N ALA A 734 13.92 -13.17 0.12
CA ALA A 734 14.96 -13.10 1.14
C ALA A 734 16.35 -13.30 0.53
N LEU A 735 16.51 -14.27 -0.38
CA LEU A 735 17.75 -14.50 -1.13
C LEU A 735 18.19 -13.25 -1.89
N LEU A 736 17.27 -12.62 -2.64
CA LEU A 736 17.55 -11.41 -3.40
C LEU A 736 17.93 -10.24 -2.48
N ALA A 737 17.18 -10.04 -1.40
CA ALA A 737 17.45 -8.97 -0.45
C ALA A 737 18.84 -9.12 0.21
N HIS A 738 19.22 -10.33 0.63
CA HIS A 738 20.57 -10.59 1.13
C HIS A 738 21.65 -10.31 0.07
N GLY A 739 21.42 -10.70 -1.19
CA GLY A 739 22.34 -10.39 -2.29
C GLY A 739 22.52 -8.89 -2.49
N ASP A 740 21.41 -8.14 -2.57
CA ASP A 740 21.39 -6.71 -2.80
C ASP A 740 21.97 -5.89 -1.62
N ILE A 741 21.72 -6.33 -0.37
CA ILE A 741 22.39 -5.77 0.82
C ILE A 741 23.90 -5.99 0.72
N GLY A 742 24.34 -7.19 0.37
CA GLY A 742 25.74 -7.52 0.17
C GLY A 742 26.38 -6.65 -0.91
N ASP A 743 25.71 -6.46 -2.06
CA ASP A 743 26.18 -5.60 -3.15
C ASP A 743 26.29 -4.13 -2.72
N THR A 744 25.32 -3.64 -1.92
CA THR A 744 25.33 -2.27 -1.40
C THR A 744 26.46 -2.05 -0.41
N LEU A 745 26.66 -3.00 0.52
CA LEU A 745 27.80 -2.98 1.47
C LEU A 745 29.15 -3.07 0.75
N SER A 746 29.23 -3.89 -0.30
CA SER A 746 30.42 -3.96 -1.16
C SER A 746 30.70 -2.64 -1.86
N GLY A 747 29.66 -1.94 -2.32
CA GLY A 747 29.76 -0.60 -2.90
C GLY A 747 30.32 0.45 -1.94
N GLN A 748 30.10 0.31 -0.64
CA GLN A 748 30.69 1.12 0.45
C GLN A 748 32.05 0.61 0.92
N GLY A 749 32.60 -0.45 0.33
CA GLY A 749 33.83 -1.08 0.81
C GLY A 749 33.68 -1.81 2.15
N ARG A 750 32.47 -2.15 2.58
CA ARG A 750 32.17 -2.88 3.84
C ARG A 750 32.17 -4.40 3.60
N TYR A 751 33.24 -4.92 3.01
CA TYR A 751 33.33 -6.31 2.55
C TYR A 751 33.13 -7.37 3.64
N PRO A 752 33.63 -7.19 4.90
CA PRO A 752 33.40 -8.17 5.96
C PRO A 752 31.91 -8.36 6.28
N GLU A 753 31.11 -7.29 6.17
CA GLU A 753 29.68 -7.34 6.38
C GLU A 753 28.96 -7.91 5.15
N ALA A 754 29.39 -7.51 3.95
CA ALA A 754 28.89 -8.03 2.69
C ALA A 754 29.01 -9.57 2.61
N LEU A 755 30.15 -10.13 3.06
CA LEU A 755 30.38 -11.57 3.08
C LEU A 755 29.37 -12.33 3.94
N LYS A 756 28.88 -11.75 5.05
CA LYS A 756 27.83 -12.36 5.87
C LYS A 756 26.54 -12.50 5.09
N HIS A 757 26.12 -11.42 4.44
CA HIS A 757 24.90 -11.42 3.64
C HIS A 757 25.00 -12.33 2.40
N TYR A 758 26.13 -12.35 1.73
CA TYR A 758 26.36 -13.29 0.63
C TYR A 758 26.39 -14.75 1.09
N ALA A 759 26.83 -15.02 2.33
CA ALA A 759 26.77 -16.37 2.89
C ALA A 759 25.33 -16.80 3.15
N GLU A 760 24.50 -15.93 3.71
CA GLU A 760 23.07 -16.21 3.88
C GLU A 760 22.37 -16.40 2.53
N SER A 761 22.62 -15.52 1.55
CA SER A 761 22.12 -15.66 0.19
C SER A 761 22.52 -17.02 -0.42
N TYR A 762 23.74 -17.49 -0.21
CA TYR A 762 24.20 -18.79 -0.69
C TYR A 762 23.50 -19.98 -0.01
N VAL A 763 23.29 -19.90 1.31
CA VAL A 763 22.55 -20.92 2.07
C VAL A 763 21.14 -21.07 1.55
N ILE A 764 20.44 -19.94 1.36
CA ILE A 764 19.09 -19.93 0.80
C ILE A 764 19.11 -20.44 -0.66
N ALA A 765 20.07 -19.99 -1.48
CA ALA A 765 20.19 -20.43 -2.86
C ALA A 765 20.31 -21.97 -2.99
N LYS A 766 21.00 -22.63 -2.06
CA LYS A 766 21.11 -24.09 -2.03
C LYS A 766 19.79 -24.81 -1.73
N SER A 767 18.91 -24.18 -1.00
CA SER A 767 17.57 -24.75 -0.72
C SER A 767 16.59 -24.55 -1.88
N LEU A 768 16.93 -23.68 -2.85
CA LEU A 768 16.11 -23.35 -4.00
C LEU A 768 16.65 -24.08 -5.26
N PRO A 769 15.79 -24.49 -6.18
CA PRO A 769 16.22 -25.18 -7.42
C PRO A 769 16.76 -24.17 -8.46
N SER A 770 17.74 -23.35 -8.10
CA SER A 770 18.28 -22.28 -8.95
C SER A 770 19.80 -22.25 -8.95
N GLU A 771 20.42 -22.99 -9.88
CA GLU A 771 21.87 -22.97 -10.08
C GLU A 771 22.42 -21.56 -10.39
N LYS A 772 21.64 -20.73 -11.10
CA LYS A 772 21.96 -19.33 -11.36
C LYS A 772 22.26 -18.57 -10.06
N ASN A 773 21.39 -18.69 -9.06
CA ASN A 773 21.55 -17.95 -7.82
C ASN A 773 22.72 -18.49 -6.98
N ILE A 774 22.96 -19.81 -7.01
CA ILE A 774 24.14 -20.41 -6.41
C ILE A 774 25.41 -19.82 -7.04
N GLY A 775 25.49 -19.79 -8.39
CA GLY A 775 26.63 -19.25 -9.11
C GLY A 775 26.87 -17.76 -8.85
N LEU A 776 25.80 -16.94 -8.78
CA LEU A 776 25.91 -15.52 -8.43
C LEU A 776 26.41 -15.31 -7.01
N SER A 777 25.83 -16.01 -6.02
CA SER A 777 26.25 -15.90 -4.61
C SER A 777 27.71 -16.32 -4.42
N LEU A 778 28.17 -17.39 -5.10
CA LEU A 778 29.57 -17.80 -5.08
C LEU A 778 30.48 -16.74 -5.72
N THR A 779 30.08 -16.15 -6.85
CA THR A 779 30.85 -15.11 -7.52
C THR A 779 30.95 -13.83 -6.67
N ASN A 780 29.87 -13.44 -5.99
CA ASN A 780 29.87 -12.28 -5.10
C ASN A 780 30.75 -12.52 -3.86
N ARG A 781 30.70 -13.73 -3.27
CA ARG A 781 31.63 -14.14 -2.19
C ARG A 781 33.08 -14.08 -2.66
N ALA A 782 33.36 -14.57 -3.85
CA ALA A 782 34.69 -14.52 -4.43
C ALA A 782 35.20 -13.08 -4.58
N ASN A 783 34.35 -12.19 -5.11
CA ASN A 783 34.69 -10.77 -5.26
C ASN A 783 34.98 -10.09 -3.90
N ALA A 784 34.16 -10.32 -2.89
CA ALA A 784 34.36 -9.73 -1.58
C ALA A 784 35.58 -10.29 -0.83
N SER A 785 35.80 -11.63 -0.86
CA SER A 785 37.01 -12.26 -0.30
C SER A 785 38.28 -11.79 -1.04
N TRP A 786 38.23 -11.69 -2.36
CA TRP A 786 39.35 -11.13 -3.13
C TRP A 786 39.62 -9.66 -2.75
N SER A 787 38.60 -8.82 -2.59
CA SER A 787 38.78 -7.43 -2.17
C SER A 787 39.49 -7.30 -0.82
N LEU A 788 39.27 -8.21 0.10
CA LEU A 788 39.97 -8.31 1.39
C LEU A 788 41.37 -8.97 1.29
N GLY A 789 41.76 -9.52 0.14
CA GLY A 789 43.03 -10.22 -0.04
C GLY A 789 43.02 -11.69 0.40
N HIS A 790 41.83 -12.29 0.59
CA HIS A 790 41.66 -13.71 0.93
C HIS A 790 41.62 -14.55 -0.36
N TYR A 791 42.76 -14.63 -1.07
CA TYR A 791 42.87 -15.21 -2.41
C TYR A 791 42.47 -16.69 -2.48
N ASP A 792 42.83 -17.49 -1.48
CA ASP A 792 42.54 -18.94 -1.52
C ASP A 792 41.05 -19.21 -1.41
N GLU A 793 40.35 -18.47 -0.55
CA GLU A 793 38.88 -18.51 -0.46
C GLU A 793 38.23 -18.05 -1.79
N ALA A 794 38.71 -16.92 -2.34
CA ALA A 794 38.16 -16.39 -3.58
C ALA A 794 38.33 -17.38 -4.74
N ARG A 795 39.51 -18.05 -4.86
CA ARG A 795 39.72 -19.10 -5.87
C ARG A 795 38.84 -20.30 -5.63
N GLY A 796 38.62 -20.73 -4.37
CA GLY A 796 37.71 -21.80 -4.02
C GLY A 796 36.27 -21.50 -4.48
N TYR A 797 35.76 -20.33 -4.21
CA TYR A 797 34.41 -19.93 -4.64
C TYR A 797 34.31 -19.83 -6.16
N LEU A 798 35.31 -19.30 -6.84
CA LEU A 798 35.32 -19.25 -8.31
C LEU A 798 35.42 -20.65 -8.94
N ALA A 799 36.15 -21.58 -8.33
CA ALA A 799 36.22 -22.96 -8.81
C ALA A 799 34.88 -23.70 -8.68
N GLU A 800 34.12 -23.41 -7.61
CA GLU A 800 32.75 -23.90 -7.49
C GLU A 800 31.80 -23.24 -8.50
N ALA A 801 31.89 -21.92 -8.69
CA ALA A 801 31.07 -21.19 -9.66
C ALA A 801 31.35 -21.64 -11.11
N ALA A 802 32.60 -22.02 -11.42
CA ALA A 802 33.01 -22.52 -12.74
C ALA A 802 32.23 -23.77 -13.16
N LYS A 803 31.98 -24.72 -12.23
CA LYS A 803 31.19 -25.92 -12.49
C LYS A 803 29.79 -25.64 -12.97
N ILE A 804 29.25 -24.50 -12.57
CA ILE A 804 27.92 -24.02 -12.98
C ILE A 804 28.03 -23.25 -14.29
N ALA A 805 29.06 -22.38 -14.42
CA ALA A 805 29.24 -21.53 -15.59
C ALA A 805 29.57 -22.32 -16.87
N GLU A 806 30.14 -23.51 -16.74
CA GLU A 806 30.51 -24.39 -17.86
C GLU A 806 29.33 -25.21 -18.41
N LYS A 807 28.16 -25.19 -17.73
CA LYS A 807 26.96 -25.90 -18.18
C LYS A 807 26.35 -25.19 -19.40
N PRO A 808 25.85 -25.91 -20.41
CA PRO A 808 25.26 -25.33 -21.61
C PRO A 808 24.04 -24.43 -21.31
N GLU A 809 23.27 -24.78 -20.29
CA GLU A 809 22.09 -24.07 -19.82
C GLU A 809 22.38 -22.93 -18.84
N ALA A 810 23.65 -22.66 -18.55
CA ALA A 810 24.02 -21.63 -17.58
C ALA A 810 23.55 -20.23 -18.00
N SER A 811 23.06 -19.48 -17.04
CA SER A 811 22.60 -18.11 -17.25
C SER A 811 23.72 -17.21 -17.79
N LYS A 812 23.52 -16.63 -18.99
CA LYS A 812 24.50 -15.73 -19.62
C LYS A 812 24.96 -14.62 -18.70
N ASN A 813 24.04 -14.02 -17.95
CA ASN A 813 24.38 -12.95 -17.00
C ASN A 813 25.30 -13.45 -15.87
N MET A 814 25.03 -14.63 -15.32
CA MET A 814 25.88 -15.25 -14.29
C MET A 814 27.26 -15.59 -14.85
N VAL A 815 27.32 -16.16 -16.08
CA VAL A 815 28.58 -16.50 -16.75
C VAL A 815 29.42 -15.24 -17.04
N ALA A 816 28.76 -14.16 -17.49
CA ALA A 816 29.45 -12.89 -17.73
C ALA A 816 30.04 -12.31 -16.44
N TRP A 817 29.28 -12.36 -15.35
CA TRP A 817 29.71 -11.91 -14.03
C TRP A 817 30.85 -12.75 -13.47
N PHE A 818 30.81 -14.08 -13.63
CA PHE A 818 31.86 -15.02 -13.27
C PHE A 818 33.19 -14.68 -14.00
N HIS A 819 33.12 -14.48 -15.31
CA HIS A 819 34.33 -14.12 -16.08
C HIS A 819 34.88 -12.75 -15.67
N LEU A 820 34.02 -11.78 -15.38
CA LEU A 820 34.44 -10.47 -14.90
C LEU A 820 35.14 -10.54 -13.53
N ALA A 821 34.63 -11.34 -12.60
CA ALA A 821 35.29 -11.60 -11.31
C ALA A 821 36.71 -12.17 -11.51
N GLY A 822 36.83 -13.17 -12.40
CA GLY A 822 38.14 -13.72 -12.77
C GLY A 822 39.07 -12.72 -13.44
N ALA A 823 38.54 -11.80 -14.28
CA ALA A 823 39.32 -10.75 -14.91
C ALA A 823 39.89 -9.73 -13.89
N ARG A 824 39.06 -9.28 -12.94
CA ARG A 824 39.47 -8.36 -11.87
C ARG A 824 40.51 -8.98 -10.94
N MET A 825 40.35 -10.26 -10.60
CA MET A 825 41.33 -11.00 -9.82
C MET A 825 42.66 -11.10 -10.54
N ALA A 826 42.68 -11.51 -11.82
CA ALA A 826 43.90 -11.59 -12.64
C ALA A 826 44.58 -10.21 -12.81
N LEU A 827 43.80 -9.11 -12.93
CA LEU A 827 44.32 -7.74 -12.98
C LEU A 827 45.07 -7.38 -11.68
N SER A 828 44.52 -7.69 -10.51
CA SER A 828 45.15 -7.43 -9.22
C SER A 828 46.40 -8.28 -8.98
N GLU A 829 46.42 -9.50 -9.53
CA GLU A 829 47.57 -10.40 -9.51
C GLU A 829 48.65 -10.03 -10.55
N ARG A 830 48.40 -8.93 -11.31
CA ARG A 830 49.29 -8.45 -12.39
C ARG A 830 49.47 -9.46 -13.53
N ASN A 831 48.49 -10.38 -13.72
CA ASN A 831 48.43 -11.32 -14.82
C ASN A 831 47.61 -10.71 -15.99
N TRP A 832 48.27 -9.80 -16.72
CA TRP A 832 47.64 -8.99 -17.76
C TRP A 832 46.99 -9.81 -18.89
N PRO A 833 47.67 -10.87 -19.41
CA PRO A 833 47.08 -11.71 -20.47
C PRO A 833 45.79 -12.40 -20.02
N GLN A 834 45.76 -12.92 -18.81
CA GLN A 834 44.58 -13.59 -18.27
C GLN A 834 43.45 -12.60 -17.99
N ALA A 835 43.80 -11.40 -17.49
CA ALA A 835 42.83 -10.34 -17.25
C ALA A 835 42.15 -9.92 -18.57
N GLN A 836 42.90 -9.72 -19.65
CA GLN A 836 42.38 -9.42 -20.99
C GLN A 836 41.45 -10.53 -21.50
N ALA A 837 41.91 -11.79 -21.44
CA ALA A 837 41.14 -12.94 -21.92
C ALA A 837 39.80 -13.10 -21.17
N LYS A 838 39.81 -13.01 -19.85
CA LYS A 838 38.60 -13.12 -19.02
C LYS A 838 37.65 -11.92 -19.21
N ALA A 839 38.16 -10.71 -19.31
CA ALA A 839 37.33 -9.54 -19.61
C ALA A 839 36.67 -9.65 -21.01
N GLN A 840 37.41 -10.17 -22.00
CA GLN A 840 36.90 -10.43 -23.35
C GLN A 840 35.80 -11.53 -23.32
N GLN A 841 35.96 -12.61 -22.53
CA GLN A 841 34.94 -13.64 -22.34
C GLN A 841 33.69 -13.05 -21.71
N SER A 842 33.85 -12.19 -20.71
CA SER A 842 32.72 -11.47 -20.08
C SER A 842 31.94 -10.64 -21.09
N LEU A 843 32.63 -9.84 -21.90
CA LEU A 843 32.02 -9.01 -22.94
C LEU A 843 31.29 -9.82 -24.02
N ALA A 844 31.86 -10.98 -24.41
CA ALA A 844 31.27 -11.84 -25.44
C ALA A 844 29.94 -12.46 -25.00
N VAL A 845 29.76 -12.68 -23.69
CA VAL A 845 28.56 -13.28 -23.12
C VAL A 845 27.58 -12.23 -22.64
N ALA A 846 28.06 -11.05 -22.24
CA ALA A 846 27.22 -9.96 -21.76
C ALA A 846 26.23 -9.50 -22.83
N GLY A 847 24.93 -9.66 -22.58
CA GLY A 847 23.88 -9.18 -23.48
C GLY A 847 23.59 -7.68 -23.30
N ALA A 848 22.72 -7.14 -24.12
CA ALA A 848 22.30 -5.73 -24.07
C ALA A 848 21.76 -5.28 -22.69
N GLY A 849 21.18 -6.19 -21.90
CA GLY A 849 20.71 -5.93 -20.55
C GLY A 849 21.78 -5.92 -19.46
N SER A 850 23.05 -6.23 -19.80
CA SER A 850 24.16 -6.31 -18.85
C SER A 850 25.15 -5.15 -19.00
N ARG A 851 24.62 -3.94 -19.23
CA ARG A 851 25.41 -2.71 -19.51
C ARG A 851 26.47 -2.46 -18.43
N ASN A 852 26.15 -2.69 -17.15
CA ASN A 852 27.08 -2.49 -16.03
C ASN A 852 28.27 -3.45 -16.10
N ILE A 853 28.04 -4.72 -16.43
CA ILE A 853 29.09 -5.72 -16.60
C ILE A 853 30.01 -5.31 -17.77
N ALA A 854 29.40 -4.88 -18.89
CA ALA A 854 30.15 -4.44 -20.07
C ALA A 854 31.05 -3.25 -19.77
N ILE A 855 30.60 -2.24 -19.02
CA ILE A 855 31.40 -1.08 -18.61
C ILE A 855 32.63 -1.52 -17.81
N VAL A 856 32.40 -2.34 -16.77
CA VAL A 856 33.46 -2.82 -15.87
C VAL A 856 34.45 -3.72 -16.61
N ALA A 857 33.95 -4.61 -17.47
CA ALA A 857 34.83 -5.47 -18.29
C ALA A 857 35.65 -4.66 -19.29
N THR A 858 35.09 -3.60 -19.90
CA THR A 858 35.78 -2.72 -20.83
C THR A 858 36.94 -1.99 -20.14
N HIS A 859 36.71 -1.31 -19.00
CA HIS A 859 37.84 -0.63 -18.33
C HIS A 859 38.87 -1.61 -17.75
N THR A 860 38.41 -2.82 -17.26
CA THR A 860 39.32 -3.86 -16.78
C THR A 860 40.24 -4.35 -17.90
N ARG A 861 39.70 -4.60 -19.10
CA ARG A 861 40.48 -4.96 -20.29
C ARG A 861 41.43 -3.82 -20.71
N GLY A 862 40.90 -2.59 -20.70
CA GLY A 862 41.70 -1.40 -21.02
C GLY A 862 42.91 -1.22 -20.11
N LEU A 863 42.72 -1.39 -18.78
CA LEU A 863 43.84 -1.36 -17.82
C LEU A 863 44.84 -2.49 -18.07
N ALA A 864 44.36 -3.71 -18.31
CA ALA A 864 45.24 -4.84 -18.60
C ALA A 864 46.07 -4.62 -19.88
N GLN A 865 45.50 -3.97 -20.90
CA GLN A 865 46.22 -3.52 -22.11
C GLN A 865 47.25 -2.46 -21.80
N VAL A 866 46.91 -1.43 -21.02
CA VAL A 866 47.86 -0.38 -20.61
C VAL A 866 49.08 -0.99 -19.90
N PHE A 867 48.81 -1.84 -18.88
CA PHE A 867 49.91 -2.43 -18.11
C PHE A 867 50.73 -3.51 -18.88
N SER A 868 50.17 -4.05 -19.97
CA SER A 868 50.95 -4.94 -20.88
C SER A 868 51.71 -4.18 -21.99
N GLY A 869 51.67 -2.86 -22.00
CA GLY A 869 52.38 -2.01 -22.97
C GLY A 869 51.54 -1.53 -24.16
N ALA A 870 50.28 -1.97 -24.31
CA ALA A 870 49.38 -1.50 -25.36
C ALA A 870 48.69 -0.19 -24.97
N LEU A 871 49.47 0.84 -24.63
CA LEU A 871 49.01 2.08 -23.99
C LEU A 871 47.85 2.76 -24.71
N ARG A 872 47.99 2.94 -26.06
CA ARG A 872 46.96 3.65 -26.84
C ARG A 872 45.61 2.92 -26.88
N LEU A 873 45.66 1.59 -27.06
CA LEU A 873 44.44 0.79 -27.11
C LEU A 873 43.71 0.79 -25.75
N GLY A 874 44.43 0.56 -24.66
CA GLY A 874 43.86 0.53 -23.33
C GLY A 874 43.31 1.89 -22.88
N LEU A 875 44.00 3.01 -23.27
CA LEU A 875 43.49 4.34 -22.97
C LEU A 875 42.13 4.62 -23.65
N VAL A 876 41.99 4.22 -24.94
CA VAL A 876 40.74 4.38 -25.69
C VAL A 876 39.59 3.58 -25.01
N GLU A 877 39.88 2.36 -24.57
CA GLU A 877 38.87 1.54 -23.87
C GLU A 877 38.45 2.14 -22.52
N CYS A 878 39.41 2.65 -21.73
CA CYS A 878 39.09 3.35 -20.48
C CYS A 878 38.24 4.61 -20.72
N GLN A 879 38.55 5.39 -21.76
CA GLN A 879 37.76 6.56 -22.18
C GLN A 879 36.36 6.16 -22.62
N GLN A 880 36.22 5.05 -23.37
CA GLN A 880 34.93 4.51 -23.76
C GLN A 880 34.11 4.09 -22.57
N ALA A 881 34.70 3.40 -21.59
CA ALA A 881 34.02 2.99 -20.38
C ALA A 881 33.49 4.20 -19.59
N VAL A 882 34.28 5.27 -19.43
CA VAL A 882 33.83 6.52 -18.78
C VAL A 882 32.66 7.16 -19.53
N ARG A 883 32.73 7.22 -20.87
CA ARG A 883 31.63 7.77 -21.66
C ARG A 883 30.35 7.03 -21.44
N ILE A 884 30.34 5.69 -21.49
CA ILE A 884 29.16 4.86 -21.29
C ILE A 884 28.68 4.95 -19.84
N ALA A 885 29.62 4.97 -18.86
CA ALA A 885 29.27 5.12 -17.45
C ALA A 885 28.56 6.44 -17.14
N ARG A 886 28.96 7.56 -17.81
CA ARG A 886 28.24 8.83 -17.67
C ARG A 886 26.80 8.80 -18.18
N GLU A 887 26.53 8.02 -19.22
CA GLU A 887 25.17 7.83 -19.75
C GLU A 887 24.26 7.04 -18.81
N THR A 888 24.82 6.20 -17.92
CA THR A 888 24.03 5.41 -16.99
C THR A 888 23.55 6.22 -15.78
N GLY A 889 24.22 7.32 -15.46
CA GLY A 889 23.95 8.11 -14.25
C GLY A 889 24.30 7.41 -12.93
N GLU A 890 24.95 6.24 -12.95
CA GLU A 890 25.34 5.49 -11.75
C GLU A 890 26.73 5.97 -11.23
N PRO A 891 26.79 6.65 -10.05
CA PRO A 891 28.03 7.25 -9.55
C PRO A 891 29.17 6.25 -9.34
N ALA A 892 28.86 5.04 -8.85
CA ALA A 892 29.86 4.00 -8.59
C ALA A 892 30.52 3.48 -9.88
N LEU A 893 29.75 3.27 -10.94
CA LEU A 893 30.29 2.84 -12.25
C LEU A 893 31.17 3.91 -12.85
N LEU A 894 30.75 5.17 -12.74
CA LEU A 894 31.51 6.30 -13.24
C LEU A 894 32.80 6.48 -12.43
N ALA A 895 32.74 6.44 -11.09
CA ALA A 895 33.91 6.56 -10.21
C ALA A 895 35.00 5.50 -10.52
N ASN A 896 34.57 4.23 -10.65
CA ASN A 896 35.48 3.12 -11.01
C ASN A 896 36.08 3.27 -12.41
N SER A 897 35.28 3.73 -13.38
CA SER A 897 35.76 3.96 -14.74
C SER A 897 36.71 5.14 -14.80
N LEU A 898 36.50 6.21 -14.05
CA LEU A 898 37.39 7.35 -13.90
C LEU A 898 38.71 6.97 -13.21
N LEU A 899 38.63 6.10 -12.16
CA LEU A 899 39.84 5.57 -11.53
C LEU A 899 40.70 4.79 -12.54
N ALA A 900 40.05 3.94 -13.32
CA ALA A 900 40.73 3.20 -14.38
C ALA A 900 41.34 4.13 -15.44
N LEU A 901 40.61 5.18 -15.85
CA LEU A 901 41.13 6.19 -16.78
C LEU A 901 42.30 6.96 -16.18
N ALA A 902 42.23 7.35 -14.90
CA ALA A 902 43.32 8.05 -14.21
C ALA A 902 44.61 7.21 -14.19
N GLN A 903 44.48 5.91 -13.91
CA GLN A 903 45.59 4.96 -13.97
C GLN A 903 46.17 4.86 -15.40
N ALA A 904 45.29 4.76 -16.41
CA ALA A 904 45.68 4.65 -17.81
C ALA A 904 46.40 5.92 -18.30
N CYS A 905 45.87 7.12 -17.95
CA CYS A 905 46.50 8.41 -18.28
C CYS A 905 47.89 8.56 -17.63
N LEU A 906 48.02 8.20 -16.34
CA LEU A 906 49.27 8.29 -15.63
C LEU A 906 50.34 7.39 -16.25
N GLN A 907 50.01 6.15 -16.62
CA GLN A 907 50.92 5.23 -17.33
C GLN A 907 51.27 5.68 -18.75
N SER A 908 50.38 6.44 -19.38
CA SER A 908 50.63 6.99 -20.74
C SER A 908 51.36 8.33 -20.73
N GLY A 909 51.69 8.89 -19.55
CA GLY A 909 52.35 10.19 -19.41
C GLY A 909 51.42 11.40 -19.52
N ASP A 910 50.10 11.21 -19.63
CA ASP A 910 49.12 12.30 -19.60
C ASP A 910 48.79 12.67 -18.13
N THR A 911 49.67 13.47 -17.53
CA THR A 911 49.55 13.89 -16.13
C THR A 911 48.35 14.78 -15.89
N ALA A 912 47.94 15.62 -16.84
CA ALA A 912 46.78 16.50 -16.70
C ALA A 912 45.48 15.69 -16.75
N GLY A 913 45.37 14.73 -17.68
CA GLY A 913 44.23 13.80 -17.74
C GLY A 913 44.14 12.90 -16.51
N ALA A 914 45.27 12.41 -16.01
CA ALA A 914 45.34 11.61 -14.80
C ALA A 914 44.85 12.38 -13.57
N LEU A 915 45.32 13.61 -13.36
CA LEU A 915 44.93 14.45 -12.23
C LEU A 915 43.43 14.75 -12.28
N LYS A 916 42.90 15.15 -13.43
CA LYS A 916 41.47 15.46 -13.60
C LYS A 916 40.59 14.25 -13.29
N ALA A 917 40.89 13.10 -13.87
CA ALA A 917 40.12 11.89 -13.69
C ALA A 917 40.23 11.36 -12.24
N ALA A 918 41.40 11.47 -11.61
CA ALA A 918 41.63 11.05 -10.22
C ALA A 918 40.86 11.91 -9.23
N ILE A 919 40.80 13.24 -9.41
CA ILE A 919 40.02 14.13 -8.52
C ILE A 919 38.52 13.86 -8.68
N GLU A 920 38.01 13.78 -9.91
CA GLU A 920 36.60 13.48 -10.14
C GLU A 920 36.21 12.11 -9.53
N SER A 921 37.09 11.11 -9.66
CA SER A 921 36.89 9.78 -9.07
C SER A 921 36.90 9.81 -7.53
N HIS A 922 37.89 10.52 -6.92
CA HIS A 922 37.99 10.69 -5.48
C HIS A 922 36.73 11.32 -4.88
N GLU A 923 36.26 12.44 -5.45
CA GLU A 923 35.05 13.12 -4.95
C GLU A 923 33.83 12.19 -4.95
N MET A 924 33.70 11.34 -5.95
CA MET A 924 32.62 10.36 -6.01
C MET A 924 32.79 9.27 -4.96
N PHE A 925 33.98 8.65 -4.83
CA PHE A 925 34.22 7.61 -3.83
C PHE A 925 34.06 8.12 -2.41
N SER A 926 34.42 9.37 -2.13
CA SER A 926 34.21 10.01 -0.86
C SER A 926 32.71 10.10 -0.49
N ARG A 927 31.87 10.51 -1.45
CA ARG A 927 30.41 10.53 -1.28
C ARG A 927 29.80 9.14 -1.09
N LEU A 928 30.36 8.12 -1.75
CA LEU A 928 29.92 6.73 -1.68
C LEU A 928 30.44 6.01 -0.44
N GLY A 929 31.40 6.56 0.29
CA GLY A 929 32.05 5.95 1.46
C GLY A 929 32.99 4.80 1.13
N ALA A 930 33.45 4.68 -0.14
CA ALA A 930 34.32 3.61 -0.66
C ALA A 930 35.81 3.93 -0.44
N LEU A 931 36.26 3.88 0.82
CA LEU A 931 37.60 4.28 1.25
C LEU A 931 38.71 3.52 0.53
N ASP A 932 38.49 2.25 0.19
CA ASP A 932 39.46 1.35 -0.47
C ASP A 932 39.79 1.74 -1.89
N HIS A 933 38.90 2.46 -2.56
CA HIS A 933 39.12 3.03 -3.88
C HIS A 933 39.50 4.50 -3.80
N GLU A 934 39.00 5.24 -2.82
CA GLU A 934 39.26 6.66 -2.60
C GLU A 934 40.73 6.94 -2.38
N TRP A 935 41.43 6.16 -1.51
CA TRP A 935 42.83 6.38 -1.23
C TRP A 935 43.70 6.11 -2.46
N ILE A 936 43.32 5.19 -3.35
CA ILE A 936 44.04 4.94 -4.61
C ILE A 936 43.90 6.13 -5.57
N ALA A 937 42.71 6.69 -5.69
CA ALA A 937 42.44 7.86 -6.50
C ALA A 937 43.26 9.08 -6.02
N LEU A 938 43.30 9.32 -4.69
CA LEU A 938 44.11 10.36 -4.10
C LEU A 938 45.61 10.14 -4.33
N LEU A 939 46.07 8.90 -4.24
CA LEU A 939 47.48 8.59 -4.54
C LEU A 939 47.85 8.89 -6.00
N ILE A 940 46.96 8.56 -6.94
CA ILE A 940 47.15 8.91 -8.35
C ILE A 940 47.20 10.43 -8.54
N ALA A 941 46.26 11.15 -7.87
CA ALA A 941 46.26 12.61 -7.88
C ALA A 941 47.55 13.19 -7.30
N ALA A 942 48.10 12.61 -6.20
CA ALA A 942 49.38 13.01 -5.62
C ALA A 942 50.52 12.85 -6.63
N HIS A 943 50.65 11.72 -7.31
CA HIS A 943 51.68 11.48 -8.32
C HIS A 943 51.53 12.40 -9.54
N ALA A 944 50.34 12.60 -10.03
CA ALA A 944 50.04 13.49 -11.14
C ALA A 944 50.39 14.96 -10.78
N SER A 945 50.01 15.42 -9.55
CA SER A 945 50.39 16.77 -9.07
C SER A 945 51.89 16.94 -8.90
N GLN A 946 52.59 15.92 -8.41
CA GLN A 946 54.04 15.93 -8.28
C GLN A 946 54.73 16.08 -9.67
N SER A 947 54.26 15.32 -10.64
CA SER A 947 54.75 15.37 -12.00
C SER A 947 54.46 16.70 -12.70
N ALA A 948 53.39 17.40 -12.29
CA ALA A 948 53.02 18.74 -12.77
C ALA A 948 53.73 19.88 -12.00
N GLY A 949 54.56 19.58 -10.96
CA GLY A 949 55.25 20.57 -10.17
C GLY A 949 54.43 21.18 -9.03
N HIS A 950 53.24 20.70 -8.78
CA HIS A 950 52.34 21.15 -7.69
C HIS A 950 52.64 20.41 -6.37
N THR A 951 53.80 20.75 -5.72
CA THR A 951 54.35 20.00 -4.60
C THR A 951 53.41 20.00 -3.36
N GLN A 952 52.78 21.12 -3.07
CA GLN A 952 51.88 21.20 -1.89
C GLN A 952 50.65 20.32 -2.06
N ASP A 953 49.95 20.44 -3.19
CA ASP A 953 48.78 19.63 -3.50
C ASP A 953 49.12 18.14 -3.49
N SER A 954 50.29 17.78 -4.01
CA SER A 954 50.79 16.42 -4.00
C SER A 954 50.98 15.85 -2.61
N GLN A 955 51.51 16.63 -1.67
CA GLN A 955 51.69 16.23 -0.27
C GLN A 955 50.36 16.11 0.44
N ASP A 956 49.43 17.03 0.21
CA ASP A 956 48.11 17.02 0.82
C ASP A 956 47.29 15.78 0.34
N TYR A 957 47.29 15.45 -0.95
CA TYR A 957 46.65 14.24 -1.45
C TYR A 957 47.28 12.97 -0.85
N ALA A 958 48.60 12.88 -0.76
CA ALA A 958 49.29 11.73 -0.19
C ALA A 958 48.99 11.57 1.32
N ALA A 959 48.96 12.66 2.06
CA ALA A 959 48.61 12.63 3.48
C ALA A 959 47.17 12.14 3.70
N ARG A 960 46.19 12.60 2.92
CA ARG A 960 44.83 12.12 2.93
C ARG A 960 44.71 10.64 2.56
N ALA A 961 45.41 10.19 1.51
CA ALA A 961 45.44 8.78 1.14
C ALA A 961 45.99 7.89 2.28
N ASN A 962 47.02 8.34 3.00
CA ASN A 962 47.55 7.63 4.16
C ASN A 962 46.58 7.57 5.33
N SER A 963 45.84 8.65 5.62
CA SER A 963 44.80 8.68 6.63
C SER A 963 43.70 7.64 6.35
N LEU A 964 43.22 7.55 5.11
CA LEU A 964 42.19 6.60 4.69
C LEU A 964 42.64 5.14 4.85
N LEU A 965 43.92 4.83 4.73
CA LEU A 965 44.45 3.48 5.03
C LEU A 965 44.33 3.14 6.53
N GLY A 966 44.48 4.13 7.43
CA GLY A 966 44.20 3.97 8.85
C GLY A 966 42.73 3.70 9.13
N ASP A 967 41.84 4.46 8.46
CA ASP A 967 40.39 4.30 8.59
C ASP A 967 39.93 2.92 8.08
N LEU A 968 40.52 2.41 6.99
CA LEU A 968 40.26 1.04 6.49
C LEU A 968 40.67 -0.03 7.51
N GLN A 969 41.81 0.15 8.20
CA GLN A 969 42.25 -0.77 9.25
C GLN A 969 41.25 -0.83 10.41
N GLN A 970 40.71 0.33 10.81
CA GLN A 970 39.69 0.40 11.86
C GLN A 970 38.37 -0.27 11.38
N ARG A 971 37.96 -0.02 10.16
CA ARG A 971 36.71 -0.52 9.56
C ARG A 971 36.73 -2.05 9.36
N TRP A 972 37.82 -2.62 8.89
CA TRP A 972 37.88 -4.05 8.54
C TRP A 972 38.49 -4.94 9.62
N GLY A 973 39.13 -4.36 10.62
CA GLY A 973 39.92 -5.09 11.63
C GLY A 973 41.30 -5.49 11.13
N ALA A 974 42.16 -5.85 12.08
CA ALA A 974 43.59 -6.08 11.84
C ALA A 974 43.88 -7.21 10.85
N ASP A 975 43.14 -8.31 10.91
CA ASP A 975 43.38 -9.52 10.08
C ASP A 975 43.01 -9.29 8.62
N ASN A 976 41.83 -8.71 8.36
CA ASN A 976 41.38 -8.40 7.00
C ASN A 976 42.31 -7.33 6.38
N TYR A 977 42.65 -6.29 7.14
CA TYR A 977 43.57 -5.27 6.68
C TYR A 977 44.97 -5.83 6.36
N LYS A 978 45.51 -6.75 7.20
CA LYS A 978 46.77 -7.44 6.98
C LYS A 978 46.77 -8.26 5.68
N SER A 979 45.66 -8.89 5.33
CA SER A 979 45.48 -9.62 4.09
C SER A 979 45.40 -8.70 2.88
N TYR A 980 44.59 -7.63 3.00
CA TYR A 980 44.42 -6.60 1.98
C TYR A 980 45.77 -5.97 1.53
N VAL A 981 46.58 -5.54 2.49
CA VAL A 981 47.86 -4.84 2.17
C VAL A 981 48.91 -5.75 1.59
N LYS A 982 48.70 -7.08 1.58
CA LYS A 982 49.52 -8.08 0.90
C LYS A 982 49.12 -8.32 -0.55
N ARG A 983 48.02 -7.74 -1.01
CA ARG A 983 47.63 -7.83 -2.42
C ARG A 983 48.70 -7.18 -3.28
N LEU A 984 49.11 -7.82 -4.41
CA LEU A 984 50.21 -7.36 -5.26
C LEU A 984 50.01 -5.95 -5.82
N ASP A 985 48.75 -5.62 -6.17
CA ASP A 985 48.37 -4.30 -6.63
C ASP A 985 48.43 -3.26 -5.47
N ILE A 986 47.95 -3.63 -4.29
CA ILE A 986 47.97 -2.75 -3.11
C ILE A 986 49.40 -2.54 -2.58
N GLU A 987 50.21 -3.60 -2.55
CA GLU A 987 51.61 -3.48 -2.18
C GLU A 987 52.37 -2.52 -3.12
N PHE A 988 52.05 -2.54 -4.41
CA PHE A 988 52.61 -1.61 -5.39
C PHE A 988 52.21 -0.17 -5.07
N TYR A 989 50.94 0.13 -4.83
CA TYR A 989 50.47 1.46 -4.48
C TYR A 989 51.00 1.94 -3.13
N ARG A 990 51.13 1.08 -2.13
CA ARG A 990 51.75 1.43 -0.85
C ARG A 990 53.24 1.78 -0.98
N LYS A 991 53.95 1.12 -1.85
CA LYS A 991 55.36 1.52 -2.18
C LYS A 991 55.40 2.92 -2.80
N TRP A 992 54.43 3.25 -3.64
CA TRP A 992 54.34 4.61 -4.19
C TRP A 992 54.05 5.62 -3.07
N LEU A 993 53.12 5.35 -2.22
CA LEU A 993 52.77 6.23 -1.10
C LEU A 993 53.95 6.47 -0.12
N SER A 994 54.77 5.46 0.10
CA SER A 994 55.97 5.58 0.97
C SER A 994 57.07 6.49 0.38
N GLY A 995 56.99 6.81 -0.91
CA GLY A 995 57.92 7.76 -1.55
C GLY A 995 57.60 9.22 -1.27
N PHE A 996 56.42 9.53 -0.68
CA PHE A 996 56.09 10.91 -0.30
C PHE A 996 56.59 11.23 1.13
N PRO A 997 57.10 12.48 1.39
CA PRO A 997 57.43 12.92 2.73
C PRO A 997 56.14 13.12 3.53
N LEU A 998 55.71 12.06 4.18
CA LEU A 998 54.54 12.13 5.11
C LEU A 998 55.03 12.61 6.45
N SER A 999 54.43 13.65 7.02
CA SER A 999 54.59 14.02 8.42
C SER A 999 54.13 12.83 9.29
N LYS A 1000 54.96 12.36 10.21
CA LYS A 1000 54.55 11.36 11.18
C LYS A 1000 53.28 11.87 11.90
N PRO A 1001 52.27 11.03 12.06
CA PRO A 1001 51.01 11.39 12.72
C PRO A 1001 51.27 11.89 14.15
#